data_02d51bc0ff71370642f8a7e18cf3542c
#
_entry.id   02d51bc0ff71370642f8a7e18cf3542c
#
_cell.length_a   1.000
_cell.length_b   1.000
_cell.length_c   1.000
_cell.angle_alpha   90.00
_cell.angle_beta   90.00
_cell.angle_gamma   90.00
#
_symmetry.space_group_name_H-M   'P 1'
#
loop_
_entity.id
_entity.type
_entity.pdbx_description
1 polymer ?
#
loop_
_entity_poly.entity_id
_entity_poly.type
_entity_poly.pdbx_seq_one_letter_code
_entity_poly.pdbx_strand_id
1 'polypeptide(L)'
;MLPQTVKVGAGRTSVDVVLSEDMIGLEDVVVTGYTTMKRKDITGSVSSISADRIERIPAYNITTALTGIAGIRMDGGSIRIRGTRSRNASNDPLIVLDGIPYDETLASINPGDIESIDVLKDASSTAIYGARGANGVILITTKQARQGKTTVTYDGFVGAGVNNWGSLDVMDADEYIAFQREASRAAGTWHSEADDAKAFFGIELANMGKVDNDWMGKYFNKKRLWTSHSLTISAATDKSAYKIAFNYKNEDSRYKNAGHDHFYLTADLSHKVLPFLKVGLSSRAYYIVKNDKPDMFNQFLHMSPLTQTRNEDGSYNVYPFGDPFVKNPYMNESDDVYKDKTEEWKLFLRFFAQIDLAKGLTFNTNFAYSPAFSSRGYYYDNRSVSYTDERNVAFMHNNRKADWVWNNVLSYKRQFDRHNIDLTAVYEMQNRQTVNASMSGKDQESPAYLWYNMGRLTDSKSLSSGFVRSQMVSVVGRVQYSYDDRYIVTASFREDGASQLSPGHKWAFFPSGAIAWRISEEPFLKDVEWISNLKLRASYGMTGNYSIAAYATAGTLHGKYANFNGGELHRPGLEPETRPTPDLEWERNKMLDIGLDFGFLKGRIHGTIDYYDSKSYDLLYLKVLPYTSGFNRAWTNIGDTRNRGWEVSLSTVPVETKDFHLGVNLSYYRNKEELIRLQDPKMKEDINNGLFVGYPVNGVHYNYKQVGIWQENEADLAAIYGQKPGEVKVADLDGNGKIDGNDRTILGTTRPDWVGGLQINAEWKNIDFSVDVYGEFGSLAHDGRSTSEWANQLGRWNTYKIDY
;
A
#
# COMPACT_ATOMS: atom_id res chain seq x y z
N MET A 1 -7.11 -30.72 13.82
CA MET A 1 -6.84 -31.88 14.71
C MET A 1 -6.09 -32.95 13.92
N LEU A 2 -5.06 -33.52 14.53
CA LEU A 2 -4.28 -34.59 13.90
C LEU A 2 -5.13 -35.86 13.77
N PRO A 3 -5.15 -36.56 12.61
CA PRO A 3 -5.90 -37.79 12.45
C PRO A 3 -5.29 -38.92 13.32
N GLN A 4 -6.11 -39.63 14.05
CA GLN A 4 -5.70 -40.77 14.87
C GLN A 4 -6.35 -42.03 14.35
N THR A 5 -5.57 -43.09 14.22
CA THR A 5 -6.05 -44.43 13.87
C THR A 5 -6.16 -45.29 15.13
N VAL A 6 -7.38 -45.64 15.51
CA VAL A 6 -7.63 -46.47 16.67
C VAL A 6 -8.02 -47.87 16.20
N LYS A 7 -7.23 -48.88 16.61
CA LYS A 7 -7.59 -50.31 16.38
C LYS A 7 -8.64 -50.71 17.43
N VAL A 8 -9.84 -50.98 16.97
CA VAL A 8 -10.93 -51.48 17.82
C VAL A 8 -10.85 -52.99 17.87
N GLY A 9 -10.56 -53.55 19.05
CA GLY A 9 -10.61 -55.03 19.28
C GLY A 9 -12.05 -55.52 19.40
N ALA A 10 -12.30 -56.80 19.01
CA ALA A 10 -13.59 -57.43 19.12
C ALA A 10 -14.04 -57.46 20.59
N GLY A 11 -15.17 -56.77 20.88
CA GLY A 11 -15.77 -56.71 22.23
C GLY A 11 -15.75 -55.32 22.90
N ARG A 12 -15.16 -54.26 22.33
CA ARG A 12 -15.25 -52.88 22.81
C ARG A 12 -16.43 -52.16 22.19
N THR A 13 -17.33 -51.67 23.04
CA THR A 13 -18.55 -50.89 22.65
C THR A 13 -18.37 -49.40 22.69
N SER A 14 -17.27 -48.90 23.26
CA SER A 14 -16.89 -47.51 23.27
C SER A 14 -15.38 -47.35 23.13
N VAL A 15 -14.94 -46.30 22.44
CA VAL A 15 -13.54 -45.94 22.30
C VAL A 15 -13.41 -44.45 22.57
N ASP A 16 -12.73 -44.13 23.65
CA ASP A 16 -12.42 -42.72 23.96
C ASP A 16 -11.21 -42.32 23.14
N VAL A 17 -11.36 -41.25 22.34
CA VAL A 17 -10.30 -40.72 21.49
C VAL A 17 -9.98 -39.30 21.95
N VAL A 18 -8.77 -39.08 22.39
CA VAL A 18 -8.24 -37.74 22.67
C VAL A 18 -7.61 -37.22 21.39
N LEU A 19 -8.25 -36.24 20.77
CA LEU A 19 -7.73 -35.58 19.57
C LEU A 19 -6.67 -34.56 19.97
N SER A 20 -5.53 -34.56 19.29
CA SER A 20 -4.49 -33.54 19.44
C SER A 20 -4.70 -32.46 18.37
N GLU A 21 -4.46 -31.19 18.73
CA GLU A 21 -4.48 -30.10 17.75
C GLU A 21 -3.30 -30.22 16.78
N ASP A 22 -3.55 -29.89 15.52
CA ASP A 22 -2.52 -29.71 14.51
C ASP A 22 -1.99 -28.28 14.58
N MET A 23 -1.02 -28.03 15.45
CA MET A 23 -0.44 -26.69 15.68
C MET A 23 0.35 -26.17 14.49
N ILE A 24 0.75 -27.05 13.55
CA ILE A 24 1.49 -26.63 12.35
C ILE A 24 0.54 -26.40 11.16
N GLY A 25 -0.67 -26.98 11.21
CA GLY A 25 -1.66 -26.90 10.14
C GLY A 25 -1.18 -27.55 8.82
N LEU A 26 -0.41 -28.64 8.88
CA LEU A 26 0.15 -29.30 7.68
C LEU A 26 -0.92 -29.82 6.71
N GLU A 27 -2.07 -30.21 7.23
CA GLU A 27 -3.23 -30.68 6.44
C GLU A 27 -4.15 -29.50 6.02
N ASP A 28 -3.89 -28.28 6.49
CA ASP A 28 -4.64 -27.11 6.08
C ASP A 28 -4.50 -26.87 4.58
N VAL A 29 -5.60 -26.49 3.97
CA VAL A 29 -5.66 -26.24 2.54
C VAL A 29 -5.39 -24.76 2.28
N VAL A 30 -4.37 -24.51 1.50
CA VAL A 30 -3.96 -23.17 1.07
C VAL A 30 -4.34 -23.01 -0.40
N VAL A 31 -4.89 -21.86 -0.77
CA VAL A 31 -5.10 -21.53 -2.17
C VAL A 31 -3.75 -21.16 -2.79
N THR A 32 -3.36 -21.86 -3.83
CA THR A 32 -2.11 -21.63 -4.56
C THR A 32 -2.42 -21.44 -6.04
N GLY A 33 -2.64 -20.21 -6.44
CA GLY A 33 -3.06 -19.91 -7.79
C GLY A 33 -4.52 -20.29 -8.07
N TYR A 34 -4.76 -21.06 -9.10
CA TYR A 34 -6.10 -21.49 -9.50
C TYR A 34 -6.52 -22.82 -8.87
N THR A 35 -5.70 -23.36 -7.96
CA THR A 35 -5.92 -24.65 -7.28
C THR A 35 -5.72 -24.51 -5.79
N THR A 36 -6.22 -25.50 -5.05
CA THR A 36 -5.98 -25.64 -3.62
C THR A 36 -5.01 -26.76 -3.35
N MET A 37 -4.11 -26.55 -2.39
CA MET A 37 -3.08 -27.54 -1.99
C MET A 37 -2.99 -27.60 -0.47
N LYS A 38 -2.59 -28.75 0.05
CA LYS A 38 -2.26 -28.86 1.47
C LYS A 38 -0.94 -28.13 1.74
N ARG A 39 -0.82 -27.48 2.90
CA ARG A 39 0.39 -26.76 3.30
C ARG A 39 1.64 -27.65 3.23
N LYS A 40 1.52 -28.93 3.57
CA LYS A 40 2.63 -29.89 3.48
C LYS A 40 3.17 -30.07 2.05
N ASP A 41 2.33 -29.89 1.03
CA ASP A 41 2.65 -30.13 -0.38
C ASP A 41 3.15 -28.87 -1.11
N ILE A 42 3.16 -27.72 -0.43
CA ILE A 42 3.64 -26.47 -1.01
C ILE A 42 5.17 -26.50 -1.12
N THR A 43 5.67 -26.23 -2.33
CA THR A 43 7.11 -26.17 -2.64
C THR A 43 7.71 -24.78 -2.60
N GLY A 44 6.86 -23.74 -2.52
CA GLY A 44 7.27 -22.32 -2.50
C GLY A 44 7.17 -21.67 -1.13
N SER A 45 7.62 -20.39 -1.04
CA SER A 45 7.53 -19.58 0.17
C SER A 45 6.15 -18.92 0.27
N VAL A 46 5.34 -19.36 1.25
CA VAL A 46 3.98 -18.85 1.50
C VAL A 46 3.82 -18.50 2.97
N SER A 47 3.33 -17.30 3.24
CA SER A 47 2.92 -16.89 4.60
C SER A 47 1.41 -16.77 4.65
N SER A 48 0.77 -17.39 5.65
CA SER A 48 -0.69 -17.42 5.81
C SER A 48 -1.11 -16.68 7.08
N ILE A 49 -2.24 -15.98 6.98
CA ILE A 49 -2.92 -15.33 8.11
C ILE A 49 -4.33 -15.92 8.18
N SER A 50 -4.71 -16.44 9.33
CA SER A 50 -6.03 -16.99 9.57
C SER A 50 -7.07 -15.92 9.91
N ALA A 51 -8.35 -16.29 9.79
CA ALA A 51 -9.48 -15.47 10.21
C ALA A 51 -9.35 -15.01 11.67
N ASP A 52 -8.95 -15.90 12.59
CA ASP A 52 -8.79 -15.59 14.01
C ASP A 52 -7.83 -14.44 14.26
N ARG A 53 -6.70 -14.40 13.54
CA ARG A 53 -5.77 -13.28 13.64
C ARG A 53 -6.37 -11.99 13.11
N ILE A 54 -7.11 -12.06 12.00
CA ILE A 54 -7.74 -10.88 11.39
C ILE A 54 -8.83 -10.32 12.31
N GLU A 55 -9.60 -11.18 12.97
CA GLU A 55 -10.67 -10.80 13.89
C GLU A 55 -10.14 -10.23 15.21
N ARG A 56 -9.02 -10.76 15.74
CA ARG A 56 -8.40 -10.27 17.00
C ARG A 56 -7.79 -8.87 16.83
N ILE A 57 -7.28 -8.55 15.67
CA ILE A 57 -6.80 -7.20 15.38
C ILE A 57 -8.05 -6.37 15.05
N PRO A 58 -8.41 -5.33 15.84
CA PRO A 58 -9.48 -4.41 15.47
C PRO A 58 -9.03 -3.64 14.23
N ALA A 59 -8.94 -4.37 13.11
CA ALA A 59 -8.33 -3.91 11.90
C ALA A 59 -9.28 -2.94 11.22
N TYR A 60 -8.99 -1.69 11.40
CA TYR A 60 -9.51 -0.62 10.60
C TYR A 60 -9.31 -0.89 9.10
N ASN A 61 -8.18 -1.54 8.76
CA ASN A 61 -7.80 -1.88 7.40
C ASN A 61 -7.05 -3.23 7.39
N ILE A 62 -7.33 -4.07 6.39
CA ILE A 62 -6.65 -5.36 6.15
C ILE A 62 -5.12 -5.21 6.10
N THR A 63 -4.62 -4.07 5.62
CA THR A 63 -3.18 -3.78 5.57
C THR A 63 -2.51 -3.84 6.93
N THR A 64 -3.22 -3.48 8.01
CA THR A 64 -2.71 -3.59 9.38
C THR A 64 -2.47 -5.06 9.78
N ALA A 65 -3.33 -5.98 9.32
CA ALA A 65 -3.16 -7.41 9.59
C ALA A 65 -1.95 -8.02 8.88
N LEU A 66 -1.46 -7.39 7.81
CA LEU A 66 -0.27 -7.80 7.06
C LEU A 66 1.04 -7.28 7.67
N THR A 67 0.96 -6.31 8.58
CA THR A 67 2.13 -5.75 9.26
C THR A 67 2.77 -6.79 10.19
N GLY A 68 4.09 -6.85 10.21
CA GLY A 68 4.84 -7.79 11.06
C GLY A 68 4.98 -9.21 10.48
N ILE A 69 4.59 -9.43 9.21
CA ILE A 69 4.87 -10.68 8.51
C ILE A 69 6.24 -10.58 7.84
N ALA A 70 7.07 -11.61 8.01
CA ALA A 70 8.40 -11.65 7.38
C ALA A 70 8.30 -11.48 5.86
N GLY A 71 9.10 -10.55 5.30
CA GLY A 71 9.11 -10.24 3.87
C GLY A 71 8.07 -9.21 3.42
N ILE A 72 7.21 -8.72 4.30
CA ILE A 72 6.21 -7.68 4.00
C ILE A 72 6.56 -6.39 4.72
N ARG A 73 6.49 -5.29 3.99
CA ARG A 73 6.72 -3.95 4.50
C ARG A 73 5.64 -2.98 4.00
N MET A 74 5.31 -2.00 4.83
CA MET A 74 4.48 -0.86 4.42
C MET A 74 5.38 0.30 3.98
N ASP A 75 5.18 0.81 2.78
CA ASP A 75 5.95 1.92 2.20
C ASP A 75 5.00 3.01 1.70
N GLY A 76 4.83 4.09 2.47
CA GLY A 76 3.91 5.17 2.12
C GLY A 76 2.45 4.75 1.93
N GLY A 77 1.96 3.75 2.70
CA GLY A 77 0.62 3.20 2.57
C GLY A 77 0.47 2.07 1.55
N SER A 78 1.51 1.78 0.76
CA SER A 78 1.56 0.67 -0.20
C SER A 78 2.27 -0.55 0.40
N ILE A 79 1.83 -1.75 0.03
CA ILE A 79 2.46 -3.01 0.46
C ILE A 79 3.64 -3.32 -0.45
N ARG A 80 4.77 -3.71 0.15
CA ARG A 80 5.95 -4.21 -0.57
C ARG A 80 6.29 -5.61 -0.08
N ILE A 81 6.49 -6.54 -1.01
CA ILE A 81 6.91 -7.91 -0.74
C ILE A 81 8.34 -8.09 -1.26
N ARG A 82 9.29 -8.35 -0.34
CA ARG A 82 10.72 -8.52 -0.65
C ARG A 82 11.33 -7.32 -1.39
N GLY A 83 10.88 -6.10 -1.01
CA GLY A 83 11.46 -4.84 -1.47
C GLY A 83 10.91 -4.28 -2.79
N THR A 84 11.61 -3.28 -3.30
CA THR A 84 11.26 -2.56 -4.54
C THR A 84 12.12 -3.09 -5.69
N ARG A 85 11.50 -3.38 -6.83
CA ARG A 85 12.19 -3.95 -8.00
C ARG A 85 12.34 -2.97 -9.14
N SER A 86 11.31 -2.16 -9.40
CA SER A 86 11.24 -1.26 -10.54
C SER A 86 11.24 0.21 -10.14
N ARG A 87 11.75 1.06 -11.01
CA ARG A 87 11.76 2.53 -10.83
C ARG A 87 10.42 3.16 -11.20
N ASN A 88 9.90 2.85 -12.37
CA ASN A 88 8.70 3.49 -12.93
C ASN A 88 7.53 2.54 -13.14
N ALA A 89 7.75 1.22 -13.24
CA ALA A 89 6.68 0.24 -13.24
C ALA A 89 6.16 0.01 -11.80
N SER A 90 4.94 -0.56 -11.66
CA SER A 90 4.36 -0.84 -10.35
C SER A 90 5.23 -1.81 -9.55
N ASN A 91 5.31 -1.55 -8.27
CA ASN A 91 5.90 -2.44 -7.26
C ASN A 91 4.84 -3.02 -6.31
N ASP A 92 3.55 -2.81 -6.59
CA ASP A 92 2.46 -3.32 -5.77
C ASP A 92 2.23 -4.82 -6.04
N PRO A 93 1.95 -5.62 -5.01
CA PRO A 93 1.59 -7.02 -5.19
C PRO A 93 0.23 -7.16 -5.88
N LEU A 94 0.04 -8.26 -6.60
CA LEU A 94 -1.26 -8.62 -7.13
C LEU A 94 -2.20 -9.06 -6.01
N ILE A 95 -3.38 -8.52 -5.95
CA ILE A 95 -4.46 -9.00 -5.09
C ILE A 95 -5.30 -10.01 -5.89
N VAL A 96 -5.59 -11.15 -5.28
CA VAL A 96 -6.45 -12.20 -5.85
C VAL A 96 -7.53 -12.52 -4.84
N LEU A 97 -8.79 -12.35 -5.22
CA LEU A 97 -9.95 -12.61 -4.38
C LEU A 97 -10.68 -13.86 -4.87
N ASP A 98 -10.75 -14.88 -4.03
CA ASP A 98 -11.36 -16.18 -4.35
C ASP A 98 -10.90 -16.76 -5.71
N GLY A 99 -9.60 -16.64 -6.00
CA GLY A 99 -8.95 -17.14 -7.22
C GLY A 99 -9.06 -16.25 -8.46
N ILE A 100 -9.64 -15.05 -8.34
CA ILE A 100 -9.76 -14.07 -9.42
C ILE A 100 -8.91 -12.84 -9.12
N PRO A 101 -8.09 -12.35 -10.07
CA PRO A 101 -7.40 -11.08 -9.93
C PRO A 101 -8.38 -9.94 -9.59
N TYR A 102 -8.04 -9.20 -8.55
CA TYR A 102 -8.87 -8.13 -7.99
C TYR A 102 -8.12 -6.81 -8.08
N ASP A 103 -8.56 -5.95 -8.98
CA ASP A 103 -7.84 -4.72 -9.33
C ASP A 103 -8.26 -3.50 -8.48
N GLU A 104 -8.99 -3.74 -7.38
CA GLU A 104 -9.36 -2.73 -6.42
C GLU A 104 -8.49 -2.81 -5.15
N THR A 105 -8.58 -1.80 -4.29
CA THR A 105 -7.79 -1.74 -3.06
C THR A 105 -8.29 -2.74 -2.02
N LEU A 106 -7.41 -3.19 -1.12
CA LEU A 106 -7.77 -4.03 0.03
C LEU A 106 -8.84 -3.40 0.92
N ALA A 107 -8.92 -2.08 0.97
CA ALA A 107 -9.93 -1.35 1.76
C ALA A 107 -11.37 -1.58 1.27
N SER A 108 -11.56 -2.05 0.03
CA SER A 108 -12.89 -2.40 -0.50
C SER A 108 -13.38 -3.79 -0.08
N ILE A 109 -12.57 -4.55 0.66
CA ILE A 109 -12.92 -5.88 1.19
C ILE A 109 -13.17 -5.75 2.68
N ASN A 110 -14.35 -6.23 3.14
CA ASN A 110 -14.64 -6.26 4.56
C ASN A 110 -13.77 -7.31 5.28
N PRO A 111 -12.95 -6.94 6.30
CA PRO A 111 -12.14 -7.89 7.05
C PRO A 111 -12.94 -9.06 7.65
N GLY A 112 -14.17 -8.81 8.11
CA GLY A 112 -15.06 -9.83 8.68
C GLY A 112 -15.48 -10.94 7.69
N ASP A 113 -15.34 -10.70 6.37
CA ASP A 113 -15.64 -11.68 5.33
C ASP A 113 -14.48 -12.63 5.00
N ILE A 114 -13.27 -12.40 5.55
CA ILE A 114 -12.05 -13.11 5.19
C ILE A 114 -11.87 -14.37 6.05
N GLU A 115 -11.61 -15.51 5.39
CA GLU A 115 -11.21 -16.77 6.03
C GLU A 115 -9.69 -16.89 6.16
N SER A 116 -8.95 -16.51 5.11
CA SER A 116 -7.48 -16.47 5.13
C SER A 116 -6.91 -15.46 4.15
N ILE A 117 -5.70 -15.01 4.46
CA ILE A 117 -4.85 -14.27 3.52
C ILE A 117 -3.56 -15.05 3.38
N ASP A 118 -3.24 -15.46 2.16
CA ASP A 118 -2.02 -16.17 1.82
C ASP A 118 -1.13 -15.28 0.95
N VAL A 119 0.12 -15.10 1.35
CA VAL A 119 1.08 -14.23 0.64
C VAL A 119 2.13 -15.10 -0.03
N LEU A 120 2.10 -15.11 -1.37
CA LEU A 120 3.05 -15.82 -2.21
C LEU A 120 4.24 -14.91 -2.48
N LYS A 121 5.45 -15.35 -2.14
CA LYS A 121 6.64 -14.50 -2.14
C LYS A 121 7.73 -14.95 -3.11
N ASP A 122 7.75 -16.22 -3.52
CA ASP A 122 8.75 -16.78 -4.41
C ASP A 122 8.26 -16.93 -5.85
N ALA A 123 9.20 -17.09 -6.79
CA ALA A 123 8.88 -17.17 -8.21
C ALA A 123 8.07 -18.42 -8.60
N SER A 124 8.22 -19.56 -7.92
CA SER A 124 7.47 -20.78 -8.26
C SER A 124 6.00 -20.67 -7.87
N SER A 125 5.70 -20.11 -6.70
CA SER A 125 4.33 -19.90 -6.25
C SER A 125 3.64 -18.76 -7.01
N THR A 126 4.38 -17.71 -7.41
CA THR A 126 3.84 -16.57 -8.15
C THR A 126 3.83 -16.74 -9.68
N ALA A 127 4.60 -17.67 -10.24
CA ALA A 127 4.70 -17.90 -11.68
C ALA A 127 3.36 -18.20 -12.34
N ILE A 128 2.44 -18.84 -11.62
CA ILE A 128 1.09 -19.12 -12.12
C ILE A 128 0.30 -17.81 -12.41
N TYR A 129 0.70 -16.68 -11.79
CA TYR A 129 0.19 -15.33 -12.03
C TYR A 129 1.07 -14.53 -13.00
N GLY A 130 2.23 -15.07 -13.42
CA GLY A 130 3.13 -14.57 -14.46
C GLY A 130 3.56 -13.13 -14.27
N ALA A 131 3.30 -12.33 -15.28
CA ALA A 131 3.67 -10.93 -15.33
C ALA A 131 3.06 -10.06 -14.20
N ARG A 132 1.98 -10.50 -13.59
CA ARG A 132 1.36 -9.80 -12.45
C ARG A 132 1.91 -10.27 -11.11
N GLY A 133 2.60 -11.41 -11.08
CA GLY A 133 3.17 -12.00 -9.87
C GLY A 133 4.58 -11.51 -9.52
N ALA A 134 5.20 -10.66 -10.32
CA ALA A 134 6.58 -10.20 -10.11
C ALA A 134 6.82 -9.60 -8.73
N ASN A 135 5.86 -8.85 -8.22
CA ASN A 135 5.94 -8.16 -6.93
C ASN A 135 5.33 -8.96 -5.76
N GLY A 136 5.08 -10.26 -5.96
CA GLY A 136 4.36 -11.10 -5.03
C GLY A 136 2.85 -11.08 -5.26
N VAL A 137 2.13 -11.98 -4.59
CA VAL A 137 0.68 -12.13 -4.72
C VAL A 137 0.06 -12.27 -3.34
N ILE A 138 -1.02 -11.54 -3.11
CA ILE A 138 -1.85 -11.60 -1.90
C ILE A 138 -3.15 -12.32 -2.28
N LEU A 139 -3.30 -13.54 -1.83
CA LEU A 139 -4.50 -14.34 -2.04
C LEU A 139 -5.45 -14.14 -0.87
N ILE A 140 -6.66 -13.74 -1.15
CA ILE A 140 -7.71 -13.57 -0.15
C ILE A 140 -8.78 -14.61 -0.40
N THR A 141 -8.99 -15.47 0.59
CA THR A 141 -10.08 -16.44 0.60
C THR A 141 -11.17 -15.94 1.53
N THR A 142 -12.40 -15.91 1.04
CA THR A 142 -13.54 -15.45 1.85
C THR A 142 -14.25 -16.61 2.53
N LYS A 143 -14.85 -16.32 3.70
CA LYS A 143 -15.65 -17.27 4.48
C LYS A 143 -16.80 -17.83 3.64
N GLN A 144 -16.90 -19.13 3.57
CA GLN A 144 -17.98 -19.83 2.89
C GLN A 144 -19.06 -20.30 3.88
N ALA A 145 -20.29 -20.44 3.40
CA ALA A 145 -21.35 -21.04 4.21
C ALA A 145 -20.99 -22.49 4.58
N ARG A 146 -21.11 -22.82 5.88
CA ARG A 146 -20.85 -24.18 6.40
C ARG A 146 -22.15 -24.97 6.40
N GLN A 147 -22.03 -26.29 6.17
CA GLN A 147 -23.16 -27.21 6.17
C GLN A 147 -23.83 -27.23 7.54
N GLY A 148 -25.15 -27.07 7.57
CA GLY A 148 -25.93 -27.05 8.81
C GLY A 148 -27.15 -26.15 8.72
N LYS A 149 -27.70 -25.80 9.90
CA LYS A 149 -28.83 -24.87 10.02
C LYS A 149 -28.42 -23.45 9.58
N THR A 150 -29.40 -22.66 9.17
CA THR A 150 -29.20 -21.23 8.91
C THR A 150 -28.63 -20.56 10.15
N THR A 151 -27.52 -19.87 9.94
CA THR A 151 -26.84 -19.08 10.98
C THR A 151 -27.00 -17.60 10.67
N VAL A 152 -27.37 -16.83 11.68
CA VAL A 152 -27.40 -15.37 11.65
C VAL A 152 -26.35 -14.89 12.62
N THR A 153 -25.38 -14.13 12.14
CA THR A 153 -24.29 -13.58 12.94
C THR A 153 -24.32 -12.04 12.84
N TYR A 154 -24.26 -11.40 13.99
CA TYR A 154 -24.04 -9.96 14.07
C TYR A 154 -22.72 -9.69 14.78
N ASP A 155 -21.86 -8.90 14.12
CA ASP A 155 -20.60 -8.42 14.65
C ASP A 155 -20.64 -6.90 14.66
N GLY A 156 -20.40 -6.30 15.81
CA GLY A 156 -20.41 -4.86 15.96
C GLY A 156 -19.26 -4.39 16.83
N PHE A 157 -18.63 -3.30 16.45
CA PHE A 157 -17.61 -2.73 17.28
C PHE A 157 -17.58 -1.19 17.17
N VAL A 158 -17.13 -0.54 18.26
CA VAL A 158 -16.92 0.90 18.36
C VAL A 158 -15.49 1.12 18.83
N GLY A 159 -14.75 1.93 18.09
CA GLY A 159 -13.39 2.33 18.41
C GLY A 159 -13.26 3.83 18.58
N ALA A 160 -12.31 4.25 19.42
CA ALA A 160 -11.95 5.65 19.57
C ALA A 160 -10.45 5.84 19.26
N GLY A 161 -10.13 6.66 18.27
CA GLY A 161 -8.78 7.09 17.98
C GLY A 161 -8.43 8.38 18.70
N VAL A 162 -7.26 8.45 19.30
CA VAL A 162 -6.72 9.67 19.90
C VAL A 162 -5.57 10.15 19.03
N ASN A 163 -5.55 11.45 18.73
CA ASN A 163 -4.39 12.04 18.07
C ASN A 163 -3.24 12.10 19.09
N ASN A 164 -2.16 11.41 18.78
CA ASN A 164 -0.92 11.56 19.54
C ASN A 164 0.03 12.48 18.78
N TRP A 165 0.14 13.70 19.22
CA TRP A 165 1.02 14.71 18.62
C TRP A 165 2.46 14.58 19.13
N GLY A 166 2.69 13.68 20.11
CA GLY A 166 4.01 13.51 20.74
C GLY A 166 4.49 14.78 21.40
N SER A 167 5.73 15.16 21.13
CA SER A 167 6.36 16.39 21.61
C SER A 167 6.12 17.61 20.70
N LEU A 168 5.07 17.60 19.88
CA LEU A 168 4.75 18.71 18.99
C LEU A 168 3.97 19.80 19.77
N ASP A 169 4.62 20.38 20.78
CA ASP A 169 4.13 21.57 21.44
C ASP A 169 4.45 22.77 20.59
N VAL A 170 3.45 23.59 20.33
CA VAL A 170 3.60 24.91 19.70
C VAL A 170 3.81 25.95 20.78
N MET A 171 4.51 27.03 20.44
CA MET A 171 4.74 28.13 21.39
C MET A 171 3.41 28.79 21.76
N ASP A 172 3.23 29.02 23.07
CA ASP A 172 2.21 29.93 23.59
C ASP A 172 2.58 31.41 23.33
N ALA A 173 1.74 32.31 23.79
CA ALA A 173 1.94 33.75 23.53
C ALA A 173 3.25 34.30 24.11
N ASP A 174 3.61 33.88 25.33
CA ASP A 174 4.83 34.39 26.00
C ASP A 174 6.09 33.81 25.37
N GLU A 175 6.07 32.51 25.05
CA GLU A 175 7.16 31.83 24.36
C GLU A 175 7.37 32.36 22.94
N TYR A 176 6.28 32.62 22.23
CA TYR A 176 6.32 33.22 20.90
C TYR A 176 6.90 34.66 20.93
N ILE A 177 6.49 35.48 21.88
CA ILE A 177 7.05 36.83 22.07
C ILE A 177 8.55 36.74 22.34
N ALA A 178 8.96 35.89 23.27
CA ALA A 178 10.37 35.71 23.61
C ALA A 178 11.19 35.25 22.38
N PHE A 179 10.67 34.27 21.63
CA PHE A 179 11.31 33.78 20.42
C PHE A 179 11.47 34.86 19.34
N GLN A 180 10.42 35.60 19.04
CA GLN A 180 10.45 36.65 18.01
C GLN A 180 11.39 37.81 18.38
N ARG A 181 11.43 38.21 19.67
CA ARG A 181 12.36 39.22 20.18
C ARG A 181 13.80 38.72 20.06
N GLU A 182 14.08 37.48 20.43
CA GLU A 182 15.42 36.88 20.33
C GLU A 182 15.87 36.75 18.88
N ALA A 183 15.02 36.26 17.99
CA ALA A 183 15.31 36.19 16.56
C ALA A 183 15.62 37.54 15.94
N SER A 184 14.84 38.57 16.31
CA SER A 184 15.05 39.94 15.86
C SER A 184 16.31 40.60 16.50
N ARG A 185 16.66 40.20 17.75
CA ARG A 185 17.89 40.59 18.39
C ARG A 185 19.11 40.05 17.70
N ALA A 186 19.06 38.71 17.35
CA ALA A 186 20.12 38.06 16.60
C ALA A 186 20.30 38.67 15.19
N ALA A 187 19.21 39.12 14.57
CA ALA A 187 19.26 39.84 13.30
C ALA A 187 19.70 41.33 13.44
N GLY A 188 19.94 41.83 14.64
CA GLY A 188 20.35 43.22 14.92
C GLY A 188 19.25 44.27 14.71
N THR A 189 17.98 43.86 14.70
CA THR A 189 16.82 44.74 14.46
C THR A 189 16.07 45.08 15.74
N TRP A 190 16.22 44.30 16.81
CA TRP A 190 15.55 44.49 18.10
C TRP A 190 16.58 44.67 19.22
N HIS A 191 16.46 45.71 20.04
CA HIS A 191 17.36 46.05 21.16
C HIS A 191 16.59 46.22 22.49
N SER A 192 15.33 46.56 22.41
CA SER A 192 14.43 46.75 23.56
C SER A 192 12.97 46.67 23.13
N GLU A 193 12.04 46.61 24.08
CA GLU A 193 10.60 46.61 23.80
C GLU A 193 10.11 47.79 22.95
N ALA A 194 10.86 48.89 22.89
CA ALA A 194 10.57 50.00 21.98
C ALA A 194 10.69 49.61 20.49
N ASP A 195 11.40 48.52 20.21
CA ASP A 195 11.60 47.96 18.87
C ASP A 195 10.57 46.87 18.48
N ASP A 196 9.60 46.58 19.38
CA ASP A 196 8.60 45.52 19.14
C ASP A 196 7.83 45.72 17.82
N ALA A 197 7.61 46.97 17.44
CA ALA A 197 6.98 47.30 16.14
C ALA A 197 7.78 46.78 14.90
N LYS A 198 9.05 46.42 15.07
CA LYS A 198 9.89 45.83 14.02
C LYS A 198 9.80 44.28 13.99
N ALA A 199 9.44 43.67 15.14
CA ALA A 199 9.37 42.22 15.33
C ALA A 199 7.97 41.64 15.17
N PHE A 200 6.92 42.45 15.41
CA PHE A 200 5.52 42.00 15.42
C PHE A 200 4.63 42.84 14.50
N PHE A 201 3.57 42.24 14.02
CA PHE A 201 2.51 42.94 13.30
C PHE A 201 1.71 43.83 14.25
N GLY A 202 1.08 44.88 13.71
CA GLY A 202 0.30 45.81 14.52
C GLY A 202 -0.83 45.17 15.33
N ILE A 203 -1.48 44.11 14.78
CA ILE A 203 -2.52 43.37 15.49
C ILE A 203 -1.94 42.50 16.62
N GLU A 204 -0.74 41.94 16.45
CA GLU A 204 -0.05 41.20 17.51
C GLU A 204 0.35 42.10 18.66
N LEU A 205 0.88 43.31 18.36
CA LEU A 205 1.19 44.33 19.37
C LEU A 205 -0.06 44.73 20.17
N ALA A 206 -1.19 44.93 19.49
CA ALA A 206 -2.44 45.28 20.14
C ALA A 206 -2.98 44.18 21.07
N ASN A 207 -2.64 42.94 20.79
CA ASN A 207 -3.10 41.73 21.50
C ASN A 207 -2.10 41.21 22.55
N MET A 208 -0.87 41.69 22.61
CA MET A 208 0.12 41.29 23.62
C MET A 208 -0.43 41.41 25.04
N GLY A 209 -0.26 40.38 25.83
CA GLY A 209 -0.79 40.24 27.17
C GLY A 209 -2.31 40.14 27.31
N LYS A 210 -3.05 40.04 26.16
CA LYS A 210 -4.51 39.90 26.13
C LYS A 210 -4.99 38.63 25.45
N VAL A 211 -4.24 38.13 24.48
CA VAL A 211 -4.61 37.00 23.65
C VAL A 211 -3.52 35.94 23.70
N ASP A 212 -3.92 34.73 24.04
CA ASP A 212 -3.14 33.51 23.91
C ASP A 212 -4.05 32.45 23.32
N ASN A 213 -3.92 32.26 22.03
CA ASN A 213 -4.83 31.38 21.26
C ASN A 213 -4.16 30.11 20.78
N ASP A 214 -4.58 28.98 21.34
CA ASP A 214 -4.18 27.65 20.86
C ASP A 214 -4.89 27.31 19.54
N TRP A 215 -4.25 27.61 18.42
CA TRP A 215 -4.75 27.33 17.08
C TRP A 215 -4.76 25.82 16.77
N MET A 216 -3.74 25.08 17.21
CA MET A 216 -3.58 23.66 16.92
C MET A 216 -4.53 22.79 17.75
N GLY A 217 -4.64 23.05 19.06
CA GLY A 217 -5.39 22.17 19.96
C GLY A 217 -6.88 22.18 19.78
N LYS A 218 -7.44 23.22 19.11
CA LYS A 218 -8.87 23.33 18.84
C LYS A 218 -9.31 22.78 17.49
N TYR A 219 -8.37 22.60 16.56
CA TYR A 219 -8.68 22.21 15.17
C TYR A 219 -8.96 20.72 15.00
N PHE A 220 -8.15 19.92 15.60
CA PHE A 220 -8.26 18.48 15.43
C PHE A 220 -9.34 17.86 16.32
N ASN A 221 -10.01 16.84 15.80
CA ASN A 221 -10.86 16.00 16.62
C ASN A 221 -10.01 15.34 17.73
N LYS A 222 -10.26 15.71 18.98
CA LYS A 222 -9.57 15.12 20.14
C LYS A 222 -9.85 13.63 20.26
N LYS A 223 -11.05 13.22 19.86
CA LYS A 223 -11.50 11.82 19.79
C LYS A 223 -12.14 11.58 18.42
N ARG A 224 -11.62 10.62 17.70
CA ARG A 224 -12.21 10.11 16.46
C ARG A 224 -12.98 8.85 16.79
N LEU A 225 -14.25 8.84 16.47
CA LEU A 225 -15.06 7.64 16.60
C LEU A 225 -15.08 6.89 15.26
N TRP A 226 -15.12 5.61 15.35
CA TRP A 226 -15.33 4.71 14.22
C TRP A 226 -16.19 3.55 14.67
N THR A 227 -17.13 3.19 13.85
CA THR A 227 -18.09 2.11 14.12
C THR A 227 -18.12 1.16 12.95
N SER A 228 -18.31 -0.11 13.24
CA SER A 228 -18.55 -1.13 12.22
C SER A 228 -19.66 -2.06 12.70
N HIS A 229 -20.62 -2.34 11.82
CA HIS A 229 -21.77 -3.20 12.08
C HIS A 229 -21.92 -4.17 10.91
N SER A 230 -21.82 -5.46 11.17
CA SER A 230 -21.91 -6.52 10.18
C SER A 230 -23.03 -7.50 10.54
N LEU A 231 -23.93 -7.75 9.60
CA LEU A 231 -24.98 -8.76 9.71
C LEU A 231 -24.78 -9.79 8.61
N THR A 232 -24.56 -11.04 8.97
CA THR A 232 -24.35 -12.14 8.04
C THR A 232 -25.40 -13.22 8.24
N ILE A 233 -26.00 -13.67 7.14
CA ILE A 233 -26.92 -14.80 7.08
C ILE A 233 -26.30 -15.84 6.16
N SER A 234 -26.11 -17.06 6.65
CA SER A 234 -25.53 -18.14 5.84
C SER A 234 -26.14 -19.50 6.16
N ALA A 235 -26.24 -20.32 5.14
CA ALA A 235 -26.59 -21.73 5.27
C ALA A 235 -26.05 -22.52 4.10
N ALA A 236 -25.79 -23.81 4.32
CA ALA A 236 -25.46 -24.72 3.25
C ALA A 236 -26.11 -26.08 3.48
N THR A 237 -26.50 -26.71 2.39
CA THR A 237 -26.97 -28.09 2.29
C THR A 237 -26.02 -28.86 1.36
N ASP A 238 -26.27 -30.13 1.13
CA ASP A 238 -25.49 -30.94 0.17
C ASP A 238 -25.56 -30.40 -1.26
N LYS A 239 -26.61 -29.62 -1.60
CA LYS A 239 -26.83 -29.12 -2.98
C LYS A 239 -26.66 -27.63 -3.11
N SER A 240 -26.96 -26.87 -2.08
CA SER A 240 -27.01 -25.41 -2.15
C SER A 240 -26.27 -24.77 -0.98
N ALA A 241 -25.54 -23.71 -1.27
CA ALA A 241 -24.97 -22.86 -0.23
C ALA A 241 -25.26 -21.39 -0.54
N TYR A 242 -25.57 -20.61 0.48
CA TYR A 242 -25.74 -19.18 0.37
C TYR A 242 -25.15 -18.45 1.59
N LYS A 243 -24.54 -17.32 1.33
CA LYS A 243 -24.11 -16.35 2.33
C LYS A 243 -24.49 -14.96 1.83
N ILE A 244 -25.17 -14.19 2.66
CA ILE A 244 -25.49 -12.79 2.41
C ILE A 244 -24.99 -12.02 3.63
N ALA A 245 -24.15 -11.01 3.40
CA ALA A 245 -23.64 -10.16 4.47
C ALA A 245 -23.83 -8.69 4.10
N PHE A 246 -24.28 -7.92 5.06
CA PHE A 246 -24.33 -6.46 4.99
C PHE A 246 -23.40 -5.90 6.05
N ASN A 247 -22.53 -4.94 5.68
CA ASN A 247 -21.69 -4.24 6.62
C ASN A 247 -21.81 -2.73 6.38
N TYR A 248 -21.96 -1.99 7.48
CA TYR A 248 -21.85 -0.54 7.54
C TYR A 248 -20.67 -0.18 8.41
N LYS A 249 -19.81 0.73 7.92
CA LYS A 249 -18.69 1.27 8.67
C LYS A 249 -18.70 2.79 8.52
N ASN A 250 -18.60 3.48 9.65
CA ASN A 250 -18.39 4.93 9.71
C ASN A 250 -17.03 5.23 10.32
N GLU A 251 -16.39 6.27 9.85
CA GLU A 251 -15.04 6.68 10.21
C GLU A 251 -14.90 8.18 10.27
N ASP A 252 -14.74 8.70 11.48
CA ASP A 252 -14.40 10.11 11.66
C ASP A 252 -12.95 10.39 11.26
N SER A 253 -12.74 11.46 10.51
CA SER A 253 -11.41 11.97 10.22
C SER A 253 -10.78 12.64 11.45
N ARG A 254 -9.46 12.85 11.39
CA ARG A 254 -8.76 13.73 12.34
C ARG A 254 -9.20 15.19 12.21
N TYR A 255 -9.71 15.58 11.05
CA TYR A 255 -10.27 16.91 10.82
C TYR A 255 -11.76 16.94 11.13
N LYS A 256 -12.22 18.04 11.72
CA LYS A 256 -13.65 18.25 11.99
C LYS A 256 -14.44 18.33 10.68
N ASN A 257 -15.67 17.87 10.73
CA ASN A 257 -16.60 17.85 9.59
C ASN A 257 -16.06 17.06 8.37
N ALA A 258 -15.17 16.10 8.63
CA ALA A 258 -14.65 15.17 7.65
C ALA A 258 -14.80 13.74 8.16
N GLY A 259 -15.03 12.80 7.23
CA GLY A 259 -15.22 11.40 7.58
C GLY A 259 -15.74 10.60 6.39
N HIS A 260 -15.78 9.29 6.56
CA HIS A 260 -16.16 8.35 5.51
C HIS A 260 -17.24 7.39 5.98
N ASP A 261 -18.26 7.20 5.15
CA ASP A 261 -19.29 6.17 5.32
C ASP A 261 -19.10 5.08 4.26
N HIS A 262 -19.01 3.85 4.71
CA HIS A 262 -18.80 2.68 3.87
C HIS A 262 -19.96 1.69 4.02
N PHE A 263 -20.52 1.25 2.91
CA PHE A 263 -21.56 0.25 2.84
C PHE A 263 -21.08 -0.92 1.99
N TYR A 264 -21.14 -2.13 2.52
CA TYR A 264 -20.77 -3.35 1.83
C TYR A 264 -21.95 -4.28 1.78
N LEU A 265 -22.18 -4.90 0.64
CA LEU A 265 -23.13 -5.99 0.46
C LEU A 265 -22.42 -7.14 -0.24
N THR A 266 -22.32 -8.28 0.44
CA THR A 266 -21.76 -9.52 -0.09
C THR A 266 -22.87 -10.53 -0.29
N ALA A 267 -22.90 -11.21 -1.43
CA ALA A 267 -23.78 -12.32 -1.70
C ALA A 267 -23.04 -13.44 -2.43
N ASP A 268 -22.85 -14.57 -1.76
CA ASP A 268 -22.25 -15.78 -2.32
C ASP A 268 -23.32 -16.87 -2.40
N LEU A 269 -23.62 -17.33 -3.60
CA LEU A 269 -24.64 -18.30 -3.91
C LEU A 269 -24.04 -19.43 -4.73
N SER A 270 -24.28 -20.68 -4.39
CA SER A 270 -23.88 -21.81 -5.22
C SER A 270 -24.89 -22.93 -5.15
N HIS A 271 -25.05 -23.63 -6.28
CA HIS A 271 -25.97 -24.75 -6.38
C HIS A 271 -25.39 -25.88 -7.24
N LYS A 272 -25.51 -27.09 -6.77
CA LYS A 272 -25.18 -28.33 -7.50
C LYS A 272 -26.38 -28.75 -8.36
N VAL A 273 -26.41 -28.26 -9.59
CA VAL A 273 -27.53 -28.48 -10.54
C VAL A 273 -27.62 -29.95 -10.97
N LEU A 274 -26.44 -30.55 -11.24
CA LEU A 274 -26.29 -31.97 -11.57
C LEU A 274 -25.16 -32.58 -10.73
N PRO A 275 -25.07 -33.89 -10.56
CA PRO A 275 -24.00 -34.53 -9.78
C PRO A 275 -22.58 -34.09 -10.18
N PHE A 276 -22.40 -33.72 -11.45
CA PHE A 276 -21.13 -33.28 -12.03
C PHE A 276 -21.06 -31.78 -12.34
N LEU A 277 -22.15 -31.00 -12.07
CA LEU A 277 -22.21 -29.58 -12.40
C LEU A 277 -22.61 -28.74 -11.18
N LYS A 278 -21.69 -27.90 -10.71
CA LYS A 278 -21.93 -26.86 -9.71
C LYS A 278 -21.82 -25.49 -10.39
N VAL A 279 -22.79 -24.64 -10.15
CA VAL A 279 -22.78 -23.23 -10.61
C VAL A 279 -22.88 -22.30 -9.42
N GLY A 280 -22.42 -21.08 -9.59
CA GLY A 280 -22.56 -20.09 -8.53
C GLY A 280 -22.33 -18.66 -8.99
N LEU A 281 -22.68 -17.76 -8.10
CA LEU A 281 -22.52 -16.31 -8.19
C LEU A 281 -21.88 -15.82 -6.89
N SER A 282 -20.79 -15.06 -7.01
CA SER A 282 -20.26 -14.24 -5.92
C SER A 282 -20.41 -12.78 -6.30
N SER A 283 -21.05 -12.01 -5.45
CA SER A 283 -21.26 -10.58 -5.64
C SER A 283 -20.76 -9.80 -4.45
N ARG A 284 -20.03 -8.72 -4.70
CA ARG A 284 -19.61 -7.74 -3.69
C ARG A 284 -19.92 -6.36 -4.21
N ALA A 285 -20.87 -5.69 -3.58
CA ALA A 285 -21.19 -4.29 -3.84
C ALA A 285 -20.59 -3.44 -2.72
N TYR A 286 -19.96 -2.36 -3.10
CA TYR A 286 -19.32 -1.41 -2.22
C TYR A 286 -19.76 0.00 -2.59
N TYR A 287 -20.26 0.74 -1.61
CA TYR A 287 -20.57 2.15 -1.74
C TYR A 287 -19.88 2.93 -0.65
N ILE A 288 -19.18 3.99 -1.01
CA ILE A 288 -18.52 4.88 -0.07
C ILE A 288 -18.88 6.32 -0.34
N VAL A 289 -19.12 7.07 0.73
CA VAL A 289 -19.22 8.52 0.74
C VAL A 289 -18.06 9.07 1.56
N LYS A 290 -17.22 9.88 0.93
CA LYS A 290 -16.10 10.56 1.59
C LYS A 290 -16.40 12.05 1.63
N ASN A 291 -16.31 12.64 2.81
CA ASN A 291 -16.28 14.08 3.01
C ASN A 291 -14.87 14.42 3.49
N ASP A 292 -14.08 15.05 2.63
CA ASP A 292 -12.68 15.33 2.89
C ASP A 292 -12.45 16.82 3.20
N LYS A 293 -11.43 17.09 4.01
CA LYS A 293 -10.89 18.44 4.22
C LYS A 293 -9.40 18.41 3.85
N PRO A 294 -8.83 19.52 3.35
CA PRO A 294 -7.42 19.58 3.01
C PRO A 294 -6.56 19.41 4.27
N ASP A 295 -5.32 18.94 4.10
CA ASP A 295 -4.36 18.98 5.20
C ASP A 295 -3.93 20.42 5.44
N MET A 296 -4.37 20.97 6.54
CA MET A 296 -4.09 22.35 6.96
C MET A 296 -3.17 22.41 8.17
N PHE A 297 -2.44 21.33 8.44
CA PHE A 297 -1.56 21.26 9.60
C PHE A 297 -0.58 22.43 9.66
N ASN A 298 0.09 22.73 8.55
CA ASN A 298 1.07 23.82 8.50
C ASN A 298 0.39 25.19 8.63
N GLN A 299 -0.79 25.37 8.03
CA GLN A 299 -1.54 26.63 8.18
C GLN A 299 -1.91 26.91 9.64
N PHE A 300 -2.29 25.89 10.40
CA PHE A 300 -2.56 26.04 11.83
C PHE A 300 -1.28 26.24 12.66
N LEU A 301 -0.21 25.51 12.32
CA LEU A 301 1.09 25.63 12.97
C LEU A 301 1.64 27.06 12.89
N HIS A 302 1.49 27.70 11.73
CA HIS A 302 2.03 29.02 11.46
C HIS A 302 1.22 30.17 12.07
N MET A 303 0.03 29.92 12.62
CA MET A 303 -0.80 30.98 13.19
C MET A 303 -0.21 31.49 14.50
N SER A 304 -0.03 32.78 14.58
CA SER A 304 0.44 33.43 15.81
C SER A 304 -0.55 33.26 16.96
N PRO A 305 -0.10 32.87 18.16
CA PRO A 305 -0.94 32.78 19.34
C PRO A 305 -1.53 34.14 19.76
N LEU A 306 -0.94 35.28 19.29
CA LEU A 306 -1.42 36.62 19.53
C LEU A 306 -2.57 37.03 18.59
N THR A 307 -3.08 36.14 17.74
CA THR A 307 -4.17 36.44 16.80
C THR A 307 -5.48 35.74 17.18
N GLN A 308 -6.62 36.38 16.86
CA GLN A 308 -7.93 35.90 17.25
C GLN A 308 -8.59 35.06 16.12
N THR A 309 -9.20 33.92 16.50
CA THR A 309 -9.96 33.08 15.56
C THR A 309 -11.31 33.69 15.19
N ARG A 310 -11.92 34.47 16.06
CA ARG A 310 -13.25 35.03 15.90
C ARG A 310 -13.29 36.55 16.17
N ASN A 311 -14.19 37.23 15.50
CA ASN A 311 -14.56 38.61 15.76
C ASN A 311 -15.44 38.70 17.04
N GLU A 312 -15.70 39.93 17.53
CA GLU A 312 -16.54 40.20 18.71
C GLU A 312 -17.98 39.69 18.53
N ASP A 313 -18.51 39.69 17.29
CA ASP A 313 -19.84 39.17 16.95
C ASP A 313 -19.92 37.63 16.89
N GLY A 314 -18.80 36.94 17.15
CA GLY A 314 -18.71 35.48 17.11
C GLY A 314 -18.48 34.86 15.72
N SER A 315 -18.49 35.67 14.66
CA SER A 315 -18.10 35.22 13.32
C SER A 315 -16.59 34.89 13.25
N TYR A 316 -16.20 34.04 12.31
CA TYR A 316 -14.76 33.80 12.11
C TYR A 316 -14.06 35.05 11.57
N ASN A 317 -12.93 35.42 12.17
CA ASN A 317 -12.04 36.45 11.64
C ASN A 317 -11.34 35.90 10.40
N VAL A 318 -11.68 36.35 9.22
CA VAL A 318 -11.15 35.83 7.94
C VAL A 318 -9.66 36.12 7.82
N TYR A 319 -9.19 37.28 8.31
CA TYR A 319 -7.80 37.74 8.20
C TYR A 319 -7.21 38.03 9.58
N PRO A 320 -6.76 36.98 10.33
CA PRO A 320 -6.32 37.18 11.72
C PRO A 320 -5.16 38.16 11.92
N PHE A 321 -4.31 38.30 10.88
CA PHE A 321 -3.19 39.29 10.91
C PHE A 321 -3.54 40.64 10.28
N GLY A 322 -4.77 40.83 9.78
CA GLY A 322 -5.13 41.97 8.95
C GLY A 322 -4.53 41.90 7.53
N ASP A 323 -3.81 40.83 7.20
CA ASP A 323 -3.19 40.59 5.89
C ASP A 323 -4.09 39.66 5.06
N PRO A 324 -4.57 40.08 3.87
CA PRO A 324 -5.45 39.28 3.04
C PRO A 324 -4.80 37.98 2.50
N PHE A 325 -3.46 37.89 2.56
CA PHE A 325 -2.74 36.66 2.16
C PHE A 325 -2.69 35.59 3.27
N VAL A 326 -2.93 35.97 4.52
CA VAL A 326 -2.95 35.04 5.66
C VAL A 326 -4.39 34.84 6.14
N LYS A 327 -4.99 33.78 5.71
CA LYS A 327 -6.39 33.46 6.01
C LYS A 327 -6.52 32.56 7.22
N ASN A 328 -7.64 32.69 7.90
CA ASN A 328 -8.00 31.84 9.03
C ASN A 328 -8.28 30.40 8.56
N PRO A 329 -7.51 29.39 8.98
CA PRO A 329 -7.75 28.02 8.54
C PRO A 329 -9.08 27.43 9.01
N TYR A 330 -9.69 27.96 10.08
CA TYR A 330 -11.05 27.54 10.50
C TYR A 330 -12.15 27.85 9.47
N MET A 331 -11.89 28.73 8.51
CA MET A 331 -12.86 29.01 7.45
C MET A 331 -13.21 27.74 6.65
N ASN A 332 -12.24 26.82 6.49
CA ASN A 332 -12.46 25.58 5.76
C ASN A 332 -13.36 24.56 6.50
N GLU A 333 -13.73 24.80 7.77
CA GLU A 333 -14.74 23.99 8.46
C GLU A 333 -16.12 24.16 7.85
N SER A 334 -16.43 25.33 7.29
CA SER A 334 -17.74 25.64 6.71
C SER A 334 -17.89 25.11 5.28
N ASP A 335 -19.00 24.43 5.00
CA ASP A 335 -19.29 23.82 3.69
C ASP A 335 -19.56 24.87 2.58
N ASP A 336 -19.88 26.10 2.93
CA ASP A 336 -20.01 27.23 2.00
C ASP A 336 -18.65 27.87 1.63
N VAL A 337 -17.60 27.54 2.37
CA VAL A 337 -16.21 27.98 2.11
C VAL A 337 -15.38 26.89 1.45
N TYR A 338 -15.47 25.68 1.97
CA TYR A 338 -14.75 24.51 1.44
C TYR A 338 -15.58 23.25 1.56
N LYS A 339 -15.81 22.60 0.44
CA LYS A 339 -16.47 21.29 0.41
C LYS A 339 -15.79 20.38 -0.61
N ASP A 340 -15.43 19.17 -0.20
CA ASP A 340 -14.90 18.11 -1.05
C ASP A 340 -15.65 16.83 -0.73
N LYS A 341 -16.41 16.33 -1.70
CA LYS A 341 -17.22 15.12 -1.57
C LYS A 341 -16.90 14.14 -2.69
N THR A 342 -16.61 12.91 -2.32
CA THR A 342 -16.44 11.81 -3.27
C THR A 342 -17.47 10.71 -2.98
N GLU A 343 -18.16 10.27 -4.01
CA GLU A 343 -19.07 9.11 -3.99
C GLU A 343 -18.51 8.04 -4.93
N GLU A 344 -18.33 6.83 -4.41
CA GLU A 344 -17.81 5.70 -5.19
C GLU A 344 -18.75 4.51 -5.10
N TRP A 345 -19.10 3.97 -6.25
CA TRP A 345 -19.83 2.71 -6.40
C TRP A 345 -18.90 1.70 -7.06
N LYS A 346 -18.77 0.53 -6.47
CA LYS A 346 -17.99 -0.58 -7.01
C LYS A 346 -18.81 -1.85 -6.88
N LEU A 347 -18.78 -2.66 -7.92
CA LEU A 347 -19.46 -3.94 -7.94
C LEU A 347 -18.49 -4.97 -8.50
N PHE A 348 -18.31 -6.06 -7.81
CA PHE A 348 -17.61 -7.24 -8.28
C PHE A 348 -18.61 -8.38 -8.41
N LEU A 349 -18.77 -8.89 -9.63
CA LEU A 349 -19.66 -10.00 -9.96
C LEU A 349 -18.81 -11.13 -10.52
N ARG A 350 -18.83 -12.29 -9.89
CA ARG A 350 -18.18 -13.50 -10.38
C ARG A 350 -19.23 -14.57 -10.61
N PHE A 351 -19.37 -15.02 -11.83
CA PHE A 351 -20.13 -16.21 -12.23
C PHE A 351 -19.15 -17.36 -12.42
N PHE A 352 -19.46 -18.52 -11.87
CA PHE A 352 -18.61 -19.69 -12.04
C PHE A 352 -19.41 -20.94 -12.32
N ALA A 353 -18.78 -21.84 -13.07
CA ALA A 353 -19.26 -23.21 -13.24
C ALA A 353 -18.09 -24.20 -13.04
N GLN A 354 -18.32 -25.20 -12.20
CA GLN A 354 -17.42 -26.33 -12.00
C GLN A 354 -18.06 -27.57 -12.57
N ILE A 355 -17.30 -28.23 -13.42
CA ILE A 355 -17.73 -29.45 -14.13
C ILE A 355 -16.76 -30.58 -13.82
N ASP A 356 -17.23 -31.60 -13.14
CA ASP A 356 -16.45 -32.82 -12.87
C ASP A 356 -16.57 -33.76 -14.09
N LEU A 357 -15.59 -33.67 -15.01
CA LEU A 357 -15.60 -34.36 -16.30
C LEU A 357 -15.34 -35.85 -16.16
N ALA A 358 -14.45 -36.23 -15.24
CA ALA A 358 -14.11 -37.62 -14.90
C ALA A 358 -13.49 -37.67 -13.51
N LYS A 359 -13.22 -38.86 -12.98
CA LYS A 359 -12.59 -39.03 -11.67
C LYS A 359 -11.22 -38.34 -11.64
N GLY A 360 -11.15 -37.28 -10.84
CA GLY A 360 -9.96 -36.46 -10.70
C GLY A 360 -9.78 -35.37 -11.79
N LEU A 361 -10.65 -35.33 -12.83
CA LEU A 361 -10.59 -34.32 -13.89
C LEU A 361 -11.73 -33.32 -13.73
N THR A 362 -11.42 -32.09 -13.43
CA THR A 362 -12.37 -31.01 -13.20
C THR A 362 -12.09 -29.83 -14.13
N PHE A 363 -13.12 -29.25 -14.71
CA PHE A 363 -13.06 -28.01 -15.47
C PHE A 363 -13.81 -26.92 -14.71
N ASN A 364 -13.13 -25.80 -14.46
CA ASN A 364 -13.70 -24.63 -13.84
C ASN A 364 -13.65 -23.44 -14.81
N THR A 365 -14.77 -22.78 -15.03
CA THR A 365 -14.82 -21.52 -15.77
C THR A 365 -15.36 -20.44 -14.85
N ASN A 366 -14.69 -19.27 -14.86
CA ASN A 366 -15.06 -18.12 -14.05
C ASN A 366 -15.08 -16.87 -14.94
N PHE A 367 -16.16 -16.15 -14.89
CA PHE A 367 -16.28 -14.84 -15.50
C PHE A 367 -16.53 -13.80 -14.42
N ALA A 368 -15.60 -12.86 -14.25
CA ALA A 368 -15.73 -11.75 -13.31
C ALA A 368 -15.89 -10.44 -14.06
N TYR A 369 -16.84 -9.64 -13.62
CA TYR A 369 -17.09 -8.29 -14.14
C TYR A 369 -17.08 -7.28 -12.99
N SER A 370 -16.25 -6.26 -13.09
CA SER A 370 -15.99 -5.26 -12.02
C SER A 370 -16.25 -3.85 -12.52
N PRO A 371 -17.53 -3.44 -12.63
CA PRO A 371 -17.84 -2.03 -12.93
C PRO A 371 -17.61 -1.18 -11.69
N ALA A 372 -17.03 0.01 -11.88
CA ALA A 372 -16.89 1.02 -10.85
C ALA A 372 -17.23 2.40 -11.39
N PHE A 373 -17.84 3.21 -10.55
CA PHE A 373 -18.16 4.61 -10.82
C PHE A 373 -17.73 5.45 -9.63
N SER A 374 -17.02 6.55 -9.90
CA SER A 374 -16.61 7.53 -8.89
C SER A 374 -16.96 8.92 -9.38
N SER A 375 -17.58 9.70 -8.52
CA SER A 375 -17.87 11.12 -8.74
C SER A 375 -17.26 11.92 -7.59
N ARG A 376 -16.35 12.84 -7.89
CA ARG A 376 -15.79 13.78 -6.93
C ARG A 376 -16.15 15.18 -7.34
N GLY A 377 -16.69 15.94 -6.39
CA GLY A 377 -16.89 17.37 -6.53
C GLY A 377 -16.17 18.10 -5.40
N TYR A 378 -15.47 19.18 -5.70
CA TYR A 378 -15.01 20.09 -4.69
C TYR A 378 -15.28 21.56 -5.07
N TYR A 379 -15.47 22.35 -4.02
CA TYR A 379 -15.69 23.78 -4.10
C TYR A 379 -14.88 24.48 -3.01
N TYR A 380 -14.31 25.61 -3.34
CA TYR A 380 -13.76 26.53 -2.36
C TYR A 380 -13.89 27.99 -2.83
N ASP A 381 -14.06 28.87 -1.88
CA ASP A 381 -14.16 30.29 -2.15
C ASP A 381 -12.91 31.07 -1.72
N ASN A 382 -12.94 32.38 -1.87
CA ASN A 382 -11.82 33.27 -1.57
C ASN A 382 -11.48 33.37 -0.06
N ARG A 383 -12.33 32.88 0.82
CA ARG A 383 -12.07 32.80 2.28
C ARG A 383 -11.28 31.55 2.68
N SER A 384 -11.20 30.54 1.79
CA SER A 384 -10.47 29.32 2.05
C SER A 384 -8.95 29.53 2.06
N VAL A 385 -8.23 28.85 2.97
CA VAL A 385 -6.75 28.82 2.97
C VAL A 385 -6.17 28.07 1.77
N SER A 386 -6.97 27.24 1.09
CA SER A 386 -6.55 26.49 -0.10
C SER A 386 -6.41 27.39 -1.33
N TYR A 387 -6.55 28.69 -1.16
CA TYR A 387 -6.78 29.58 -2.27
C TYR A 387 -5.78 30.75 -2.36
N THR A 388 -5.33 31.05 -3.56
CA THR A 388 -4.34 32.10 -3.87
C THR A 388 -4.88 33.26 -4.74
N ASP A 389 -6.14 33.15 -5.19
CA ASP A 389 -6.77 34.12 -6.11
C ASP A 389 -8.10 34.63 -5.52
N GLU A 390 -8.65 35.75 -5.84
CA GLU A 390 -9.82 36.36 -5.20
C GLU A 390 -11.19 35.78 -5.62
N ARG A 391 -11.19 34.67 -6.37
CA ARG A 391 -12.40 34.06 -6.96
C ARG A 391 -12.65 32.64 -6.45
N ASN A 392 -13.89 32.25 -6.36
CA ASN A 392 -14.23 30.86 -6.00
C ASN A 392 -13.92 29.89 -7.15
N VAL A 393 -13.74 28.63 -6.81
CA VAL A 393 -13.44 27.52 -7.74
C VAL A 393 -14.40 26.37 -7.51
N ALA A 394 -14.92 25.83 -8.58
CA ALA A 394 -15.64 24.56 -8.56
C ALA A 394 -15.00 23.55 -9.52
N PHE A 395 -15.01 22.29 -9.10
CA PHE A 395 -14.45 21.17 -9.85
C PHE A 395 -15.37 19.96 -9.73
N MET A 396 -15.52 19.21 -10.83
CA MET A 396 -16.22 17.94 -10.86
C MET A 396 -15.40 16.93 -11.68
N HIS A 397 -15.21 15.74 -11.15
CA HIS A 397 -14.54 14.65 -11.83
C HIS A 397 -15.39 13.39 -11.74
N ASN A 398 -15.65 12.78 -12.88
CA ASN A 398 -16.34 11.51 -12.99
C ASN A 398 -15.41 10.48 -13.61
N ASN A 399 -15.36 9.30 -13.03
CA ASN A 399 -14.57 8.17 -13.51
C ASN A 399 -15.44 6.93 -13.57
N ARG A 400 -15.43 6.23 -14.70
CA ARG A 400 -16.11 4.95 -14.91
C ARG A 400 -15.12 3.91 -15.37
N LYS A 401 -15.05 2.81 -14.64
CA LYS A 401 -14.29 1.61 -15.01
C LYS A 401 -15.23 0.49 -15.44
N ALA A 402 -14.78 -0.35 -16.34
CA ALA A 402 -15.48 -1.54 -16.79
C ALA A 402 -14.46 -2.65 -17.06
N ASP A 403 -14.06 -3.34 -16.01
CA ASP A 403 -13.03 -4.36 -16.04
C ASP A 403 -13.68 -5.75 -16.03
N TRP A 404 -13.14 -6.69 -16.80
CA TRP A 404 -13.56 -8.08 -16.73
C TRP A 404 -12.39 -9.04 -16.90
N VAL A 405 -12.52 -10.18 -16.26
CA VAL A 405 -11.60 -11.32 -16.34
C VAL A 405 -12.41 -12.58 -16.63
N TRP A 406 -11.95 -13.36 -17.58
CA TRP A 406 -12.49 -14.68 -17.87
C TRP A 406 -11.36 -15.71 -17.80
N ASN A 407 -11.44 -16.64 -16.87
CA ASN A 407 -10.47 -17.70 -16.74
C ASN A 407 -11.14 -19.09 -16.85
N ASN A 408 -10.41 -20.02 -17.46
CA ASN A 408 -10.80 -21.41 -17.67
C ASN A 408 -9.68 -22.29 -17.16
N VAL A 409 -9.99 -23.15 -16.21
CA VAL A 409 -9.01 -23.97 -15.48
C VAL A 409 -9.37 -25.43 -15.66
N LEU A 410 -8.50 -26.21 -16.26
CA LEU A 410 -8.59 -27.66 -16.35
C LEU A 410 -7.60 -28.26 -15.35
N SER A 411 -8.10 -29.00 -14.37
CA SER A 411 -7.30 -29.63 -13.31
C SER A 411 -7.47 -31.15 -13.34
N TYR A 412 -6.36 -31.87 -13.27
CA TYR A 412 -6.36 -33.33 -13.13
C TYR A 412 -5.53 -33.71 -11.91
N LYS A 413 -6.18 -34.36 -10.91
CA LYS A 413 -5.54 -34.80 -9.66
C LYS A 413 -5.77 -36.31 -9.51
N ARG A 414 -4.67 -37.03 -9.33
CA ARG A 414 -4.75 -38.47 -9.13
C ARG A 414 -3.62 -38.98 -8.24
N GLN A 415 -3.99 -39.89 -7.36
CA GLN A 415 -3.06 -40.67 -6.55
C GLN A 415 -3.03 -42.12 -7.06
N PHE A 416 -1.83 -42.64 -7.27
CA PHE A 416 -1.55 -44.05 -7.63
C PHE A 416 -0.54 -44.61 -6.65
N ASP A 417 -0.96 -45.41 -5.72
CA ASP A 417 -0.11 -45.97 -4.67
C ASP A 417 0.65 -44.83 -3.95
N ARG A 418 1.96 -44.74 -4.17
CA ARG A 418 2.85 -43.69 -3.59
C ARG A 418 3.03 -42.46 -4.49
N HIS A 419 2.41 -42.44 -5.65
CA HIS A 419 2.55 -41.37 -6.64
C HIS A 419 1.35 -40.47 -6.63
N ASN A 420 1.57 -39.14 -6.40
CA ASN A 420 0.55 -38.12 -6.55
C ASN A 420 0.89 -37.21 -7.73
N ILE A 421 -0.08 -37.02 -8.63
CA ILE A 421 0.05 -36.12 -9.79
C ILE A 421 -1.05 -35.08 -9.74
N ASP A 422 -0.67 -33.79 -9.88
CA ASP A 422 -1.56 -32.66 -10.05
C ASP A 422 -1.15 -31.88 -11.32
N LEU A 423 -2.03 -31.89 -12.31
CA LEU A 423 -1.86 -31.15 -13.57
C LEU A 423 -2.87 -30.01 -13.63
N THR A 424 -2.42 -28.84 -14.00
CA THR A 424 -3.27 -27.67 -14.17
C THR A 424 -2.96 -26.97 -15.48
N ALA A 425 -3.98 -26.72 -16.30
CA ALA A 425 -3.91 -25.86 -17.47
C ALA A 425 -4.90 -24.71 -17.33
N VAL A 426 -4.47 -23.50 -17.65
CA VAL A 426 -5.30 -22.28 -17.54
C VAL A 426 -5.24 -21.48 -18.82
N TYR A 427 -6.39 -21.00 -19.24
CA TYR A 427 -6.54 -19.95 -20.25
C TYR A 427 -7.27 -18.79 -19.65
N GLU A 428 -6.65 -17.59 -19.68
CA GLU A 428 -7.19 -16.39 -19.07
C GLU A 428 -7.20 -15.21 -20.05
N MET A 429 -8.27 -14.46 -20.04
CA MET A 429 -8.42 -13.19 -20.75
C MET A 429 -8.82 -12.09 -19.78
N GLN A 430 -8.24 -10.92 -19.95
CA GLN A 430 -8.56 -9.73 -19.16
C GLN A 430 -8.72 -8.52 -20.08
N ASN A 431 -9.71 -7.68 -19.76
CA ASN A 431 -9.88 -6.36 -20.35
C ASN A 431 -10.11 -5.34 -19.24
N ARG A 432 -9.42 -4.22 -19.30
CA ARG A 432 -9.58 -3.05 -18.42
C ARG A 432 -9.95 -1.86 -19.28
N GLN A 433 -10.96 -1.13 -18.85
CA GLN A 433 -11.40 0.07 -19.54
C GLN A 433 -11.76 1.16 -18.55
N THR A 434 -11.22 2.35 -18.75
CA THR A 434 -11.51 3.53 -17.94
C THR A 434 -11.94 4.67 -18.85
N VAL A 435 -13.01 5.35 -18.44
CA VAL A 435 -13.50 6.59 -19.07
C VAL A 435 -13.58 7.63 -17.97
N ASN A 436 -12.94 8.76 -18.17
CA ASN A 436 -13.02 9.87 -17.23
C ASN A 436 -13.49 11.17 -17.92
N ALA A 437 -14.05 12.05 -17.11
CA ALA A 437 -14.42 13.40 -17.52
C ALA A 437 -14.21 14.35 -16.33
N SER A 438 -13.58 15.49 -16.57
CA SER A 438 -13.36 16.55 -15.58
C SER A 438 -13.87 17.87 -16.11
N MET A 439 -14.45 18.63 -15.22
CA MET A 439 -14.92 20.00 -15.45
C MET A 439 -14.42 20.87 -14.31
N SER A 440 -13.90 22.03 -14.61
CA SER A 440 -13.50 23.02 -13.60
C SER A 440 -13.70 24.44 -14.12
N GLY A 441 -13.71 25.39 -13.21
CA GLY A 441 -13.72 26.79 -13.55
C GLY A 441 -13.80 27.67 -12.29
N LYS A 442 -13.81 28.95 -12.50
CA LYS A 442 -13.79 29.98 -11.47
C LYS A 442 -14.98 30.94 -11.59
N ASP A 443 -15.16 31.71 -10.54
CA ASP A 443 -16.09 32.83 -10.50
C ASP A 443 -17.55 32.40 -10.68
N GLN A 444 -18.05 31.66 -9.69
CA GLN A 444 -19.44 31.24 -9.59
C GLN A 444 -20.25 32.27 -8.78
N GLU A 445 -21.44 32.58 -9.27
CA GLU A 445 -22.31 33.62 -8.69
C GLU A 445 -22.74 33.37 -7.23
N SER A 446 -22.81 32.06 -6.81
CA SER A 446 -23.26 31.69 -5.48
C SER A 446 -22.59 30.44 -5.00
N PRO A 447 -22.09 30.38 -3.74
CA PRO A 447 -21.54 29.17 -3.13
C PRO A 447 -22.56 28.02 -3.02
N ALA A 448 -23.86 28.32 -3.02
CA ALA A 448 -24.93 27.33 -2.95
C ALA A 448 -24.94 26.38 -4.16
N TYR A 449 -24.36 26.78 -5.29
CA TYR A 449 -24.28 25.91 -6.48
C TYR A 449 -23.21 24.82 -6.34
N LEU A 450 -22.17 25.03 -5.55
CA LEU A 450 -21.04 24.11 -5.43
C LEU A 450 -20.53 23.69 -6.83
N TRP A 451 -20.43 22.38 -7.09
CA TRP A 451 -20.12 21.80 -8.42
C TRP A 451 -21.35 21.30 -9.20
N TYR A 452 -22.54 21.53 -8.67
CA TYR A 452 -23.78 21.03 -9.33
C TYR A 452 -24.22 21.89 -10.52
N ASN A 453 -23.70 23.11 -10.65
CA ASN A 453 -24.04 24.00 -11.74
C ASN A 453 -22.80 24.62 -12.40
N MET A 454 -21.97 23.75 -13.03
CA MET A 454 -20.74 24.16 -13.71
C MET A 454 -20.96 25.15 -14.87
N GLY A 455 -22.17 25.21 -15.40
CA GLY A 455 -22.56 26.17 -16.45
C GLY A 455 -22.50 27.64 -15.99
N ARG A 456 -22.62 27.89 -14.67
CA ARG A 456 -22.61 29.25 -14.08
C ARG A 456 -21.22 29.79 -13.76
N LEU A 457 -20.19 29.01 -13.95
CA LEU A 457 -18.82 29.52 -13.87
C LEU A 457 -18.58 30.49 -14.99
N THR A 458 -17.99 31.64 -14.71
CA THR A 458 -17.81 32.72 -15.69
C THR A 458 -16.40 32.75 -16.25
N ASP A 459 -15.40 32.26 -15.50
CA ASP A 459 -14.00 32.34 -15.91
C ASP A 459 -13.26 30.99 -15.82
N SER A 460 -12.16 30.89 -16.56
CA SER A 460 -11.18 29.79 -16.54
C SER A 460 -11.82 28.40 -16.67
N LYS A 461 -12.84 28.26 -17.52
CA LYS A 461 -13.52 26.98 -17.74
C LYS A 461 -12.60 25.98 -18.43
N SER A 462 -12.47 24.81 -17.85
CA SER A 462 -11.70 23.69 -18.41
C SER A 462 -12.57 22.44 -18.47
N LEU A 463 -12.56 21.80 -19.63
CA LEU A 463 -13.25 20.52 -19.87
C LEU A 463 -12.21 19.54 -20.38
N SER A 464 -12.17 18.37 -19.78
CA SER A 464 -11.31 17.27 -20.27
C SER A 464 -12.01 15.93 -20.18
N SER A 465 -11.67 15.04 -21.07
CA SER A 465 -12.13 13.66 -21.03
C SER A 465 -11.03 12.73 -21.50
N GLY A 466 -11.04 11.50 -21.03
CA GLY A 466 -10.07 10.49 -21.39
C GLY A 466 -10.70 9.10 -21.54
N PHE A 467 -10.10 8.31 -22.39
CA PHE A 467 -10.42 6.90 -22.59
C PHE A 467 -9.14 6.09 -22.59
N VAL A 468 -9.10 5.05 -21.74
CA VAL A 468 -7.96 4.15 -21.64
C VAL A 468 -8.47 2.72 -21.67
N ARG A 469 -7.86 1.86 -22.49
CA ARG A 469 -8.14 0.44 -22.57
C ARG A 469 -6.86 -0.37 -22.61
N SER A 470 -6.80 -1.44 -21.83
CA SER A 470 -5.71 -2.41 -21.87
C SER A 470 -6.27 -3.85 -21.82
N GLN A 471 -5.56 -4.76 -22.46
CA GLN A 471 -5.95 -6.15 -22.56
C GLN A 471 -4.77 -7.06 -22.31
N MET A 472 -5.05 -8.23 -21.73
CA MET A 472 -4.07 -9.30 -21.54
C MET A 472 -4.70 -10.66 -21.83
N VAL A 473 -3.91 -11.54 -22.44
CA VAL A 473 -4.24 -12.96 -22.66
C VAL A 473 -3.10 -13.79 -22.08
N SER A 474 -3.43 -14.90 -21.43
CA SER A 474 -2.47 -15.73 -20.77
C SER A 474 -2.77 -17.22 -20.93
N VAL A 475 -1.73 -18.01 -21.10
CA VAL A 475 -1.77 -19.47 -21.09
C VAL A 475 -0.83 -19.99 -20.02
N VAL A 476 -1.30 -20.91 -19.19
CA VAL A 476 -0.52 -21.47 -18.07
C VAL A 476 -0.58 -22.99 -18.10
N GLY A 477 0.56 -23.63 -17.87
CA GLY A 477 0.66 -25.04 -17.59
C GLY A 477 1.46 -25.30 -16.31
N ARG A 478 0.97 -26.20 -15.44
CA ARG A 478 1.64 -26.62 -14.22
C ARG A 478 1.54 -28.11 -14.03
N VAL A 479 2.63 -28.72 -13.62
CA VAL A 479 2.73 -30.11 -13.22
C VAL A 479 3.33 -30.16 -11.84
N GLN A 480 2.67 -30.86 -10.92
CA GLN A 480 3.25 -31.21 -9.63
C GLN A 480 3.21 -32.72 -9.47
N TYR A 481 4.33 -33.30 -9.11
CA TYR A 481 4.50 -34.68 -8.81
C TYR A 481 5.04 -34.86 -7.40
N SER A 482 4.44 -35.74 -6.63
CA SER A 482 4.92 -36.15 -5.31
C SER A 482 5.08 -37.68 -5.24
N TYR A 483 6.21 -38.10 -4.72
CA TYR A 483 6.50 -39.53 -4.45
C TYR A 483 6.55 -39.76 -2.95
N ASP A 484 5.69 -40.68 -2.49
CA ASP A 484 5.60 -41.20 -1.11
C ASP A 484 5.40 -40.04 -0.08
N ASP A 485 4.77 -38.95 -0.51
CA ASP A 485 4.64 -37.68 0.26
C ASP A 485 5.98 -37.12 0.75
N ARG A 486 7.12 -37.58 0.24
CA ARG A 486 8.49 -37.19 0.65
C ARG A 486 9.19 -36.26 -0.32
N TYR A 487 9.14 -36.60 -1.60
CA TYR A 487 9.82 -35.84 -2.67
C TYR A 487 8.78 -35.18 -3.55
N ILE A 488 8.80 -33.87 -3.62
CA ILE A 488 7.82 -33.08 -4.36
C ILE A 488 8.58 -32.27 -5.40
N VAL A 489 8.14 -32.36 -6.66
CA VAL A 489 8.67 -31.57 -7.78
C VAL A 489 7.53 -30.83 -8.43
N THR A 490 7.72 -29.54 -8.66
CA THR A 490 6.77 -28.68 -9.38
C THR A 490 7.48 -28.06 -10.58
N ALA A 491 6.86 -28.11 -11.75
CA ALA A 491 7.28 -27.34 -12.92
C ALA A 491 6.08 -26.58 -13.47
N SER A 492 6.28 -25.33 -13.85
CA SER A 492 5.25 -24.51 -14.48
C SER A 492 5.80 -23.60 -15.55
N PHE A 493 4.96 -23.26 -16.48
CA PHE A 493 5.21 -22.19 -17.43
C PHE A 493 3.96 -21.31 -17.56
N ARG A 494 4.21 -20.07 -17.89
CA ARG A 494 3.16 -19.11 -18.28
C ARG A 494 3.64 -18.30 -19.46
N GLU A 495 2.74 -18.03 -20.38
CA GLU A 495 2.95 -17.10 -21.49
C GLU A 495 1.90 -16.03 -21.43
N ASP A 496 2.34 -14.78 -21.34
CA ASP A 496 1.49 -13.58 -21.23
C ASP A 496 1.66 -12.69 -22.46
N GLY A 497 0.52 -12.22 -23.01
CA GLY A 497 0.49 -11.21 -24.06
C GLY A 497 -0.23 -9.96 -23.58
N ALA A 498 0.48 -8.81 -23.47
CA ALA A 498 -0.02 -7.53 -22.99
C ALA A 498 -0.12 -6.48 -24.10
N SER A 499 -1.24 -5.78 -24.16
CA SER A 499 -1.50 -4.77 -25.19
C SER A 499 -0.65 -3.52 -25.07
N GLN A 500 -0.12 -3.22 -23.87
CA GLN A 500 0.64 -2.02 -23.54
C GLN A 500 2.02 -2.00 -24.20
N LEU A 501 2.59 -3.18 -24.50
CA LEU A 501 3.91 -3.31 -25.08
C LEU A 501 3.91 -3.23 -26.61
N SER A 502 5.09 -3.02 -27.17
CA SER A 502 5.27 -2.77 -28.59
C SER A 502 4.91 -3.97 -29.48
N PRO A 503 4.46 -3.76 -30.70
CA PRO A 503 4.28 -4.85 -31.67
C PRO A 503 5.56 -5.69 -31.80
N GLY A 504 5.43 -7.02 -31.77
CA GLY A 504 6.56 -7.95 -31.74
C GLY A 504 7.11 -8.27 -30.35
N HIS A 505 6.87 -7.44 -29.34
CA HIS A 505 7.34 -7.61 -27.96
C HIS A 505 6.19 -7.81 -26.94
N LYS A 506 4.96 -8.01 -27.41
CA LYS A 506 3.79 -8.16 -26.54
C LYS A 506 3.77 -9.45 -25.73
N TRP A 507 4.42 -10.50 -26.21
CA TRP A 507 4.40 -11.82 -25.59
C TRP A 507 5.71 -12.11 -24.84
N ALA A 508 5.57 -12.71 -23.65
CA ALA A 508 6.72 -13.16 -22.86
C ALA A 508 6.43 -14.50 -22.17
N PHE A 509 7.47 -15.34 -22.11
CA PHE A 509 7.42 -16.67 -21.52
C PHE A 509 8.13 -16.71 -20.17
N PHE A 510 7.46 -17.27 -19.16
CA PHE A 510 7.89 -17.30 -17.77
C PHE A 510 7.91 -18.72 -17.22
N PRO A 511 9.05 -19.43 -17.30
CA PRO A 511 9.20 -20.76 -16.72
C PRO A 511 9.55 -20.69 -15.24
N SER A 512 9.13 -21.73 -14.48
CA SER A 512 9.56 -21.91 -13.09
C SER A 512 9.62 -23.39 -12.71
N GLY A 513 10.44 -23.68 -11.69
CA GLY A 513 10.55 -25.02 -11.11
C GLY A 513 10.81 -24.94 -9.62
N ALA A 514 10.35 -25.95 -8.88
CA ALA A 514 10.61 -26.09 -7.45
C ALA A 514 10.71 -27.55 -7.06
N ILE A 515 11.49 -27.79 -6.02
CA ILE A 515 11.64 -29.08 -5.38
C ILE A 515 11.45 -28.93 -3.87
N ALA A 516 10.86 -29.93 -3.25
CA ALA A 516 10.80 -30.01 -1.80
C ALA A 516 11.08 -31.44 -1.33
N TRP A 517 11.81 -31.56 -0.24
CA TRP A 517 12.13 -32.80 0.43
C TRP A 517 11.64 -32.77 1.86
N ARG A 518 10.67 -33.63 2.18
CA ARG A 518 10.14 -33.77 3.55
C ARG A 518 11.02 -34.78 4.29
N ILE A 519 12.07 -34.24 4.92
CA ILE A 519 13.09 -35.02 5.62
C ILE A 519 12.49 -35.77 6.83
N SER A 520 11.49 -35.16 7.49
CA SER A 520 10.78 -35.76 8.61
C SER A 520 10.04 -37.07 8.25
N GLU A 521 9.72 -37.32 6.97
CA GLU A 521 9.06 -38.53 6.52
C GLU A 521 10.03 -39.63 6.15
N GLU A 522 11.33 -39.39 6.20
CA GLU A 522 12.34 -40.40 5.92
C GLU A 522 12.40 -41.45 7.04
N PRO A 523 12.68 -42.74 6.69
CA PRO A 523 12.73 -43.82 7.68
C PRO A 523 13.65 -43.58 8.86
N PHE A 524 14.71 -42.78 8.69
CA PHE A 524 15.68 -42.47 9.75
C PHE A 524 15.22 -41.34 10.70
N LEU A 525 14.19 -40.55 10.35
CA LEU A 525 13.60 -39.50 11.18
C LEU A 525 12.14 -39.71 11.56
N LYS A 526 11.42 -40.58 10.86
CA LYS A 526 9.97 -40.77 11.03
C LYS A 526 9.58 -41.18 12.47
N ASP A 527 10.45 -41.89 13.16
CA ASP A 527 10.21 -42.38 14.52
C ASP A 527 10.78 -41.43 15.60
N VAL A 528 11.32 -40.27 15.20
CA VAL A 528 11.87 -39.28 16.12
C VAL A 528 10.74 -38.35 16.59
N GLU A 529 10.11 -38.68 17.72
CA GLU A 529 8.88 -38.04 18.21
C GLU A 529 8.98 -36.52 18.44
N TRP A 530 10.17 -35.96 18.71
CA TRP A 530 10.36 -34.55 18.95
C TRP A 530 10.47 -33.71 17.66
N ILE A 531 10.70 -34.36 16.50
CA ILE A 531 10.67 -33.72 15.17
C ILE A 531 9.29 -33.92 14.56
N SER A 532 8.50 -32.87 14.47
CA SER A 532 7.13 -32.92 13.93
C SER A 532 7.08 -32.60 12.43
N ASN A 533 8.01 -31.77 11.96
CA ASN A 533 8.16 -31.40 10.55
C ASN A 533 9.61 -30.98 10.27
N LEU A 534 10.16 -31.43 9.19
CA LEU A 534 11.41 -30.92 8.65
C LEU A 534 11.35 -31.05 7.12
N LYS A 535 11.25 -29.90 6.43
CA LYS A 535 11.13 -29.84 4.98
C LYS A 535 12.11 -28.82 4.41
N LEU A 536 12.97 -29.28 3.52
CA LEU A 536 13.84 -28.42 2.72
C LEU A 536 13.17 -28.16 1.37
N ARG A 537 13.21 -26.92 0.90
CA ARG A 537 12.65 -26.49 -0.38
C ARG A 537 13.58 -25.58 -1.13
N ALA A 538 13.54 -25.66 -2.45
CA ALA A 538 14.26 -24.74 -3.32
C ALA A 538 13.40 -24.46 -4.54
N SER A 539 13.33 -23.22 -4.95
CA SER A 539 12.62 -22.79 -6.15
C SER A 539 13.46 -21.81 -6.99
N TYR A 540 13.29 -21.91 -8.29
CA TYR A 540 13.86 -20.97 -9.24
C TYR A 540 12.85 -20.69 -10.34
N GLY A 541 12.66 -19.41 -10.70
CA GLY A 541 11.72 -19.06 -11.74
C GLY A 541 11.85 -17.63 -12.26
N MET A 542 11.10 -17.38 -13.32
CA MET A 542 11.01 -16.08 -13.97
C MET A 542 9.58 -15.55 -13.85
N THR A 543 9.46 -14.25 -13.63
CA THR A 543 8.23 -13.48 -13.72
C THR A 543 8.50 -12.20 -14.52
N GLY A 544 7.45 -11.51 -14.97
CA GLY A 544 7.59 -10.27 -15.72
C GLY A 544 6.83 -9.12 -15.10
N ASN A 545 7.16 -7.90 -15.51
CA ASN A 545 6.41 -6.70 -15.19
C ASN A 545 6.15 -5.91 -16.48
N TYR A 546 4.89 -5.48 -16.67
CA TYR A 546 4.45 -4.69 -17.83
C TYR A 546 3.67 -3.43 -17.40
N SER A 547 3.77 -3.08 -16.14
CA SER A 547 2.96 -2.03 -15.50
C SER A 547 3.36 -0.64 -15.97
N ILE A 548 3.14 -0.37 -17.24
CA ILE A 548 3.21 0.95 -17.87
C ILE A 548 1.81 1.36 -18.33
N ALA A 549 1.62 2.66 -18.56
CA ALA A 549 0.36 3.17 -19.07
C ALA A 549 0.01 2.55 -20.43
N ALA A 550 -1.28 2.34 -20.69
CA ALA A 550 -1.71 1.96 -22.03
C ALA A 550 -1.26 3.03 -23.05
N TYR A 551 -0.90 2.58 -24.22
CA TYR A 551 -0.40 3.42 -25.33
C TYR A 551 0.97 4.07 -25.11
N ALA A 552 1.68 3.80 -24.01
CA ALA A 552 2.96 4.40 -23.68
C ALA A 552 4.03 4.19 -24.77
N THR A 553 3.95 3.07 -25.50
CA THR A 553 4.89 2.73 -26.58
C THR A 553 4.59 3.43 -27.92
N ALA A 554 3.38 3.95 -28.08
CA ALA A 554 2.95 4.63 -29.32
C ALA A 554 3.45 6.09 -29.39
N GLY A 555 3.92 6.63 -28.28
CA GLY A 555 4.23 8.05 -28.15
C GLY A 555 2.97 8.89 -27.87
N THR A 556 3.16 10.04 -27.27
CA THR A 556 2.07 10.97 -26.95
C THR A 556 2.30 12.33 -27.55
N LEU A 557 1.21 13.01 -27.87
CA LEU A 557 1.19 14.40 -28.28
C LEU A 557 0.55 15.23 -27.16
N HIS A 558 1.13 16.37 -26.87
CA HIS A 558 0.57 17.34 -25.93
C HIS A 558 -0.11 18.47 -26.66
N GLY A 559 -1.32 18.84 -26.22
CA GLY A 559 -2.02 20.01 -26.75
C GLY A 559 -1.37 21.30 -26.28
N LYS A 560 -0.99 22.17 -27.20
CA LYS A 560 -0.38 23.46 -26.92
C LYS A 560 -1.06 24.55 -27.74
N TYR A 561 -1.12 25.76 -27.20
CA TYR A 561 -1.56 26.91 -27.96
C TYR A 561 -0.35 27.68 -28.49
N ALA A 562 -0.35 27.95 -29.77
CA ALA A 562 0.62 28.86 -30.38
C ALA A 562 0.01 30.25 -30.50
N ASN A 563 0.76 31.25 -30.07
CA ASN A 563 0.38 32.64 -30.15
C ASN A 563 0.99 33.27 -31.40
N PHE A 564 0.15 33.88 -32.22
CA PHE A 564 0.53 34.63 -33.40
C PHE A 564 0.13 36.10 -33.25
N ASN A 565 0.72 37.01 -34.02
CA ASN A 565 0.43 38.42 -34.03
C ASN A 565 0.47 39.07 -32.62
N GLY A 566 1.58 38.86 -31.88
CA GLY A 566 1.73 39.46 -30.55
C GLY A 566 0.78 38.95 -29.48
N GLY A 567 0.14 37.81 -29.69
CA GLY A 567 -0.78 37.17 -28.73
C GLY A 567 -2.27 37.36 -29.06
N GLU A 568 -2.61 38.06 -30.12
CA GLU A 568 -4.01 38.26 -30.55
C GLU A 568 -4.66 36.99 -31.13
N LEU A 569 -3.88 36.05 -31.63
CA LEU A 569 -4.38 34.84 -32.28
C LEU A 569 -3.83 33.58 -31.57
N HIS A 570 -4.70 32.93 -30.78
CA HIS A 570 -4.42 31.65 -30.14
C HIS A 570 -4.85 30.50 -31.06
N ARG A 571 -3.91 29.71 -31.55
CA ARG A 571 -4.22 28.51 -32.36
C ARG A 571 -3.89 27.25 -31.56
N PRO A 572 -4.84 26.30 -31.43
CA PRO A 572 -4.52 25.00 -30.86
C PRO A 572 -3.57 24.25 -31.79
N GLY A 573 -2.53 23.66 -31.20
CA GLY A 573 -1.56 22.84 -31.87
C GLY A 573 -1.26 21.60 -31.06
N LEU A 574 -0.46 20.70 -31.62
CA LEU A 574 0.04 19.49 -30.97
C LEU A 574 1.56 19.51 -31.05
N GLU A 575 2.21 19.26 -29.93
CA GLU A 575 3.66 19.02 -29.90
C GLU A 575 3.96 17.58 -29.45
N PRO A 576 5.01 16.94 -29.96
CA PRO A 576 5.44 15.64 -29.44
C PRO A 576 5.86 15.75 -27.96
N GLU A 577 5.34 14.85 -27.15
CA GLU A 577 5.69 14.76 -25.72
C GLU A 577 6.59 13.56 -25.46
N THR A 578 6.08 12.36 -25.73
CA THR A 578 6.82 11.11 -25.55
C THR A 578 7.21 10.54 -26.90
N ARG A 579 8.48 10.15 -27.03
CA ARG A 579 8.99 9.47 -28.23
C ARG A 579 8.38 8.07 -28.34
N PRO A 580 7.90 7.64 -29.52
CA PRO A 580 7.53 6.24 -29.75
C PRO A 580 8.71 5.29 -29.49
N THR A 581 8.45 4.15 -28.85
CA THR A 581 9.46 3.14 -28.53
C THR A 581 9.02 1.79 -29.06
N PRO A 582 9.34 1.45 -30.32
CA PRO A 582 8.86 0.22 -30.97
C PRO A 582 9.51 -1.06 -30.45
N ASP A 583 10.60 -0.95 -29.71
CA ASP A 583 11.44 -2.02 -29.16
C ASP A 583 11.34 -2.19 -27.64
N LEU A 584 10.33 -1.57 -27.00
CA LEU A 584 10.13 -1.70 -25.57
C LEU A 584 9.67 -3.11 -25.19
N GLU A 585 10.47 -3.77 -24.35
CA GLU A 585 10.26 -5.13 -23.88
C GLU A 585 9.74 -5.19 -22.45
N TRP A 586 9.39 -6.40 -22.01
CA TRP A 586 9.05 -6.73 -20.65
C TRP A 586 10.23 -6.50 -19.70
N GLU A 587 9.96 -5.93 -18.55
CA GLU A 587 10.85 -6.06 -17.39
C GLU A 587 10.75 -7.50 -16.86
N ARG A 588 11.88 -8.18 -16.67
CA ARG A 588 11.97 -9.58 -16.29
C ARG A 588 12.60 -9.72 -14.92
N ASN A 589 12.03 -10.56 -14.09
CA ASN A 589 12.57 -10.86 -12.76
C ASN A 589 12.89 -12.35 -12.65
N LYS A 590 14.12 -12.68 -12.23
CA LYS A 590 14.58 -14.03 -11.92
C LYS A 590 14.81 -14.13 -10.42
N MET A 591 14.26 -15.17 -9.80
CA MET A 591 14.37 -15.35 -8.35
C MET A 591 14.75 -16.78 -8.01
N LEU A 592 15.77 -16.91 -7.16
CA LEU A 592 16.11 -18.11 -6.41
C LEU A 592 15.55 -17.96 -4.99
N ASP A 593 14.93 -19.02 -4.47
CA ASP A 593 14.48 -19.10 -3.08
C ASP A 593 14.89 -20.47 -2.51
N ILE A 594 15.48 -20.48 -1.32
CA ILE A 594 15.83 -21.67 -0.57
C ILE A 594 15.23 -21.53 0.82
N GLY A 595 14.42 -22.50 1.23
CA GLY A 595 13.68 -22.44 2.49
C GLY A 595 13.76 -23.72 3.29
N LEU A 596 13.76 -23.58 4.59
CA LEU A 596 13.65 -24.65 5.57
C LEU A 596 12.40 -24.43 6.41
N ASP A 597 11.46 -25.39 6.34
CA ASP A 597 10.31 -25.43 7.25
C ASP A 597 10.61 -26.43 8.36
N PHE A 598 10.45 -26.05 9.61
CA PHE A 598 10.73 -26.90 10.76
C PHE A 598 9.58 -26.90 11.76
N GLY A 599 9.46 -28.01 12.48
CA GLY A 599 8.51 -28.17 13.57
C GLY A 599 9.03 -29.16 14.60
N PHE A 600 8.98 -28.78 15.86
CA PHE A 600 9.49 -29.56 16.99
C PHE A 600 8.44 -29.68 18.09
N LEU A 601 8.59 -30.73 18.94
CA LEU A 601 7.77 -30.93 20.13
C LEU A 601 6.26 -30.96 19.81
N LYS A 602 5.87 -31.74 18.82
CA LYS A 602 4.49 -31.88 18.33
C LYS A 602 3.92 -30.54 17.81
N GLY A 603 4.77 -29.71 17.20
CA GLY A 603 4.39 -28.42 16.63
C GLY A 603 4.42 -27.25 17.60
N ARG A 604 4.75 -27.44 18.87
CA ARG A 604 4.87 -26.35 19.86
C ARG A 604 5.94 -25.32 19.49
N ILE A 605 6.94 -25.71 18.73
CA ILE A 605 7.93 -24.82 18.13
C ILE A 605 7.94 -25.13 16.65
N HIS A 606 7.55 -24.16 15.83
CA HIS A 606 7.59 -24.32 14.37
C HIS A 606 7.92 -23.00 13.70
N GLY A 607 8.38 -23.06 12.45
CA GLY A 607 8.73 -21.87 11.73
C GLY A 607 9.32 -22.14 10.36
N THR A 608 9.76 -21.04 9.74
CA THR A 608 10.41 -21.07 8.43
C THR A 608 11.64 -20.17 8.43
N ILE A 609 12.65 -20.57 7.68
CA ILE A 609 13.82 -19.75 7.37
C ILE A 609 13.96 -19.76 5.85
N ASP A 610 13.95 -18.58 5.24
CA ASP A 610 14.07 -18.40 3.80
C ASP A 610 15.27 -17.52 3.46
N TYR A 611 16.01 -17.90 2.45
CA TYR A 611 16.97 -17.06 1.75
C TYR A 611 16.51 -16.88 0.30
N TYR A 612 16.49 -15.64 -0.16
CA TYR A 612 16.15 -15.35 -1.54
C TYR A 612 17.18 -14.41 -2.21
N ASP A 613 17.27 -14.55 -3.53
CA ASP A 613 18.04 -13.69 -4.42
C ASP A 613 17.21 -13.43 -5.69
N SER A 614 16.78 -12.21 -5.85
CA SER A 614 15.91 -11.75 -6.94
C SER A 614 16.61 -10.68 -7.75
N LYS A 615 16.70 -10.90 -9.06
CA LYS A 615 17.29 -9.96 -10.01
C LYS A 615 16.24 -9.53 -11.03
N SER A 616 16.02 -8.22 -11.14
CA SER A 616 15.21 -7.62 -12.22
C SER A 616 16.11 -7.06 -13.30
N TYR A 617 15.80 -7.39 -14.54
CA TYR A 617 16.52 -7.01 -15.74
C TYR A 617 15.62 -6.16 -16.63
N ASP A 618 16.25 -5.32 -17.44
CA ASP A 618 15.58 -4.54 -18.47
C ASP A 618 14.48 -3.68 -17.89
N LEU A 619 14.80 -2.94 -16.78
CA LEU A 619 13.84 -2.11 -16.04
C LEU A 619 13.11 -1.14 -16.97
N LEU A 620 11.80 -1.09 -16.83
CA LEU A 620 10.97 -0.11 -17.53
C LEU A 620 11.20 1.29 -16.95
N TYR A 621 11.73 2.18 -17.79
CA TYR A 621 12.17 3.51 -17.37
C TYR A 621 11.71 4.60 -18.32
N LEU A 622 11.14 5.67 -17.75
CA LEU A 622 10.76 6.86 -18.51
C LEU A 622 11.91 7.88 -18.49
N LYS A 623 12.78 7.78 -19.48
CA LYS A 623 13.97 8.62 -19.61
C LYS A 623 13.61 10.03 -20.07
N VAL A 624 14.12 11.05 -19.38
CA VAL A 624 14.08 12.44 -19.85
C VAL A 624 15.07 12.60 -21.01
N LEU A 625 14.63 13.24 -22.06
CA LEU A 625 15.44 13.48 -23.28
C LEU A 625 15.86 14.96 -23.36
N PRO A 626 17.01 15.25 -24.00
CA PRO A 626 17.36 16.63 -24.31
C PRO A 626 16.30 17.27 -25.23
N TYR A 627 15.99 18.53 -25.03
CA TYR A 627 15.01 19.28 -25.85
C TYR A 627 15.36 19.28 -27.35
N THR A 628 16.65 19.18 -27.67
CA THR A 628 17.13 19.06 -29.08
C THR A 628 16.63 17.81 -29.80
N SER A 629 16.15 16.80 -29.08
CA SER A 629 15.57 15.58 -29.65
C SER A 629 14.16 15.79 -30.21
N GLY A 630 13.50 16.91 -29.92
CA GLY A 630 12.11 17.18 -30.28
C GLY A 630 11.09 16.43 -29.40
N PHE A 631 11.55 15.75 -28.36
CA PHE A 631 10.70 15.03 -27.40
C PHE A 631 11.15 15.30 -25.97
N ASN A 632 10.23 15.30 -25.03
CA ASN A 632 10.53 15.48 -23.61
C ASN A 632 11.02 14.18 -22.96
N ARG A 633 10.42 13.04 -23.33
CA ARG A 633 10.64 11.74 -22.67
C ARG A 633 10.56 10.59 -23.67
N ALA A 634 11.15 9.44 -23.29
CA ALA A 634 11.00 8.16 -23.98
C ALA A 634 10.98 7.01 -22.97
N TRP A 635 10.10 6.04 -23.18
CA TRP A 635 10.18 4.77 -22.48
C TRP A 635 11.39 3.97 -23.02
N THR A 636 12.10 3.30 -22.15
CA THR A 636 13.23 2.47 -22.52
C THR A 636 13.45 1.39 -21.46
N ASN A 637 14.11 0.31 -21.84
CA ASN A 637 14.58 -0.68 -20.90
C ASN A 637 15.99 -0.29 -20.45
N ILE A 638 16.19 -0.04 -19.14
CA ILE A 638 17.49 0.33 -18.59
C ILE A 638 17.80 -0.40 -17.30
N GLY A 639 19.08 -0.75 -17.15
CA GLY A 639 19.62 -1.17 -15.88
C GLY A 639 19.06 -2.46 -15.31
N ASP A 640 19.65 -2.86 -14.21
CA ASP A 640 19.27 -4.06 -13.47
C ASP A 640 19.24 -3.75 -11.97
N THR A 641 18.28 -4.32 -11.24
CA THR A 641 18.23 -4.26 -9.78
C THR A 641 18.34 -5.65 -9.16
N ARG A 642 18.72 -5.70 -7.90
CA ARG A 642 18.81 -6.94 -7.13
C ARG A 642 18.22 -6.73 -5.73
N ASN A 643 17.41 -7.69 -5.31
CA ASN A 643 16.90 -7.81 -3.94
C ASN A 643 17.35 -9.16 -3.38
N ARG A 644 18.07 -9.16 -2.26
CA ARG A 644 18.48 -10.39 -1.58
C ARG A 644 18.29 -10.25 -0.09
N GLY A 645 17.88 -11.33 0.55
CA GLY A 645 17.58 -11.24 1.96
C GLY A 645 17.31 -12.55 2.65
N TRP A 646 17.08 -12.41 3.96
CA TRP A 646 16.70 -13.47 4.87
C TRP A 646 15.34 -13.15 5.49
N GLU A 647 14.51 -14.17 5.59
CA GLU A 647 13.24 -14.13 6.29
C GLU A 647 13.21 -15.25 7.32
N VAL A 648 12.84 -14.92 8.55
CA VAL A 648 12.67 -15.90 9.62
C VAL A 648 11.32 -15.69 10.26
N SER A 649 10.51 -16.73 10.34
CA SER A 649 9.29 -16.78 11.14
C SER A 649 9.41 -17.89 12.16
N LEU A 650 9.11 -17.62 13.40
CA LEU A 650 9.12 -18.56 14.50
C LEU A 650 7.84 -18.43 15.29
N SER A 651 7.08 -19.51 15.40
CA SER A 651 5.88 -19.62 16.23
C SER A 651 6.14 -20.61 17.34
N THR A 652 5.83 -20.21 18.58
CA THR A 652 6.02 -21.07 19.75
C THR A 652 4.81 -21.04 20.65
N VAL A 653 4.52 -22.17 21.28
CA VAL A 653 3.54 -22.31 22.37
C VAL A 653 4.29 -22.73 23.64
N PRO A 654 4.94 -21.75 24.36
CA PRO A 654 5.74 -22.05 25.54
C PRO A 654 4.93 -22.71 26.64
N VAL A 655 3.70 -22.28 26.84
CA VAL A 655 2.83 -22.80 27.89
C VAL A 655 1.48 -23.20 27.29
N GLU A 656 1.08 -24.43 27.55
CA GLU A 656 -0.21 -25.02 27.18
C GLU A 656 -0.73 -25.80 28.38
N THR A 657 -1.82 -25.31 29.00
CA THR A 657 -2.51 -25.98 30.09
C THR A 657 -4.02 -25.93 29.85
N LYS A 658 -4.80 -26.59 30.68
CA LYS A 658 -6.26 -26.58 30.56
C LYS A 658 -6.86 -25.17 30.63
N ASP A 659 -6.26 -24.29 31.45
CA ASP A 659 -6.82 -22.96 31.76
C ASP A 659 -5.98 -21.81 31.22
N PHE A 660 -4.77 -22.09 30.68
CA PHE A 660 -3.85 -21.06 30.20
C PHE A 660 -3.11 -21.52 28.95
N HIS A 661 -3.17 -20.70 27.91
CA HIS A 661 -2.41 -20.83 26.66
C HIS A 661 -1.58 -19.58 26.43
N LEU A 662 -0.32 -19.76 26.06
CA LEU A 662 0.61 -18.68 25.67
C LEU A 662 1.20 -19.00 24.30
N GLY A 663 0.88 -18.20 23.29
CA GLY A 663 1.46 -18.22 21.97
C GLY A 663 2.40 -17.03 21.77
N VAL A 664 3.57 -17.25 21.18
CA VAL A 664 4.53 -16.20 20.81
C VAL A 664 4.97 -16.41 19.37
N ASN A 665 4.77 -15.38 18.54
CA ASN A 665 5.20 -15.35 17.15
C ASN A 665 6.26 -14.28 16.96
N LEU A 666 7.39 -14.65 16.37
CA LEU A 666 8.50 -13.78 16.03
C LEU A 666 8.69 -13.77 14.52
N SER A 667 8.94 -12.59 13.98
CA SER A 667 9.34 -12.42 12.58
C SER A 667 10.58 -11.55 12.49
N TYR A 668 11.47 -11.92 11.60
CA TYR A 668 12.66 -11.16 11.24
C TYR A 668 12.77 -11.13 9.72
N TYR A 669 13.07 -9.96 9.19
CA TYR A 669 13.22 -9.75 7.77
C TYR A 669 14.35 -8.74 7.50
N ARG A 670 15.28 -9.14 6.64
CA ARG A 670 16.36 -8.29 6.14
C ARG A 670 16.37 -8.36 4.62
N ASN A 671 16.27 -7.22 3.96
CA ASN A 671 16.37 -7.10 2.51
C ASN A 671 17.42 -6.08 2.11
N LYS A 672 18.29 -6.42 1.19
CA LYS A 672 19.23 -5.48 0.57
C LYS A 672 18.79 -5.23 -0.86
N GLU A 673 18.38 -3.99 -1.13
CA GLU A 673 18.00 -3.50 -2.45
C GLU A 673 19.20 -2.82 -3.09
N GLU A 674 19.53 -3.17 -4.33
CA GLU A 674 20.69 -2.63 -5.03
C GLU A 674 20.35 -2.39 -6.52
N LEU A 675 20.65 -1.19 -7.02
CA LEU A 675 20.81 -0.94 -8.45
C LEU A 675 22.18 -1.52 -8.87
N ILE A 676 22.19 -2.50 -9.75
CA ILE A 676 23.42 -3.22 -10.14
C ILE A 676 24.10 -2.50 -11.31
N ARG A 677 23.29 -2.03 -12.25
CA ARG A 677 23.75 -1.49 -13.53
C ARG A 677 22.79 -0.43 -14.04
N LEU A 678 23.31 0.63 -14.58
CA LEU A 678 22.59 1.63 -15.39
C LEU A 678 22.64 1.22 -16.89
N GLN A 679 22.01 2.00 -17.76
CA GLN A 679 21.99 1.77 -19.20
C GLN A 679 23.42 1.70 -19.76
N ASP A 680 24.28 2.65 -19.39
CA ASP A 680 25.73 2.56 -19.65
C ASP A 680 26.40 1.85 -18.46
N PRO A 681 27.01 0.67 -18.68
CA PRO A 681 27.69 -0.06 -17.61
C PRO A 681 28.88 0.68 -16.97
N LYS A 682 29.41 1.68 -17.63
CA LYS A 682 30.51 2.51 -17.10
C LYS A 682 30.02 3.57 -16.12
N MET A 683 28.78 4.02 -16.26
CA MET A 683 28.17 4.97 -15.33
C MET A 683 27.92 4.29 -13.98
N LYS A 684 28.37 4.95 -12.91
CA LYS A 684 28.11 4.51 -11.52
C LYS A 684 26.97 5.28 -10.86
N GLU A 685 26.63 6.43 -11.41
CA GLU A 685 25.62 7.31 -10.86
C GLU A 685 24.92 8.13 -11.94
N ASP A 686 23.68 8.46 -11.72
CA ASP A 686 22.89 9.44 -12.45
C ASP A 686 22.25 10.36 -11.41
N ILE A 687 22.99 11.41 -11.04
CA ILE A 687 22.63 12.35 -9.98
C ILE A 687 21.30 13.05 -10.30
N ASN A 688 21.08 13.40 -11.57
CA ASN A 688 19.86 14.10 -11.99
C ASN A 688 18.59 13.28 -11.76
N ASN A 689 18.71 11.96 -11.84
CA ASN A 689 17.61 11.02 -11.60
C ASN A 689 17.68 10.34 -10.22
N GLY A 690 18.69 10.66 -9.40
CA GLY A 690 18.89 10.08 -8.08
C GLY A 690 19.18 8.58 -8.10
N LEU A 691 19.92 8.10 -9.11
CA LEU A 691 20.26 6.70 -9.30
C LEU A 691 21.76 6.46 -9.02
N PHE A 692 22.04 5.55 -8.08
CA PHE A 692 23.40 5.24 -7.63
C PHE A 692 23.60 3.72 -7.63
N VAL A 693 24.61 3.21 -8.31
CA VAL A 693 24.96 1.79 -8.33
C VAL A 693 25.39 1.34 -6.95
N GLY A 694 24.85 0.22 -6.46
CA GLY A 694 25.06 -0.29 -5.10
C GLY A 694 24.03 0.18 -4.07
N TYR A 695 23.12 1.08 -4.45
CA TYR A 695 22.07 1.62 -3.60
C TYR A 695 20.68 1.27 -4.13
N PRO A 696 19.61 1.43 -3.34
CA PRO A 696 18.24 1.22 -3.81
C PRO A 696 17.90 2.12 -5.00
N VAL A 697 17.03 1.63 -5.88
CA VAL A 697 16.56 2.40 -7.04
C VAL A 697 15.69 3.60 -6.66
N ASN A 698 15.18 3.61 -5.41
CA ASN A 698 14.37 4.68 -4.81
C ASN A 698 14.78 4.90 -3.36
N GLY A 699 14.60 6.12 -2.85
CA GLY A 699 14.76 6.44 -1.43
C GLY A 699 16.21 6.63 -1.00
N VAL A 700 17.11 6.99 -1.90
CA VAL A 700 18.48 7.42 -1.59
C VAL A 700 18.46 8.90 -1.24
N HIS A 701 19.00 9.26 -0.09
CA HIS A 701 19.19 10.63 0.33
C HIS A 701 20.60 11.10 -0.09
N TYR A 702 20.66 11.86 -1.16
CA TYR A 702 21.89 12.47 -1.68
C TYR A 702 21.84 13.97 -1.46
N ASN A 703 22.60 14.47 -0.49
CA ASN A 703 22.60 15.87 -0.11
C ASN A 703 23.90 16.25 0.62
N TYR A 704 23.98 17.49 1.08
CA TYR A 704 25.06 18.01 1.90
C TYR A 704 25.05 17.36 3.28
N LYS A 705 26.25 17.03 3.79
CA LYS A 705 26.44 16.47 5.13
C LYS A 705 26.62 17.61 6.13
N GLN A 706 25.63 17.78 6.99
CA GLN A 706 25.75 18.69 8.14
C GLN A 706 26.77 18.14 9.12
N VAL A 707 27.68 19.01 9.61
CA VAL A 707 28.74 18.66 10.57
C VAL A 707 28.67 19.53 11.84
N GLY A 708 27.72 20.43 11.93
CA GLY A 708 27.48 21.28 13.09
C GLY A 708 26.79 22.60 12.74
N ILE A 709 26.94 23.55 13.63
CA ILE A 709 26.56 24.96 13.45
C ILE A 709 27.83 25.77 13.68
N TRP A 710 28.07 26.75 12.84
CA TRP A 710 29.20 27.67 12.99
C TRP A 710 29.11 28.42 14.33
N GLN A 711 30.15 28.31 15.14
CA GLN A 711 30.26 28.97 16.46
C GLN A 711 30.83 30.38 16.30
N GLU A 712 30.64 31.25 17.30
CA GLU A 712 31.18 32.64 17.29
C GLU A 712 32.70 32.66 17.12
N ASN A 713 33.40 31.73 17.75
CA ASN A 713 34.85 31.61 17.65
C ASN A 713 35.34 31.01 16.31
N GLU A 714 34.42 30.60 15.42
CA GLU A 714 34.71 30.12 14.08
C GLU A 714 34.34 31.13 12.98
N ALA A 715 34.06 32.41 13.34
CA ALA A 715 33.59 33.44 12.41
C ALA A 715 34.49 33.63 11.19
N ASP A 716 35.83 33.63 11.37
CA ASP A 716 36.79 33.76 10.28
C ASP A 716 36.76 32.57 9.36
N LEU A 717 36.58 31.35 9.86
CA LEU A 717 36.41 30.15 9.04
C LEU A 717 35.09 30.13 8.32
N ALA A 718 34.00 30.49 8.97
CA ALA A 718 32.67 30.61 8.35
C ALA A 718 32.68 31.58 7.17
N ALA A 719 33.39 32.70 7.31
CA ALA A 719 33.52 33.70 6.27
C ALA A 719 34.19 33.19 5.00
N ILE A 720 35.09 32.19 5.07
CA ILE A 720 35.71 31.54 3.91
C ILE A 720 34.63 30.88 3.01
N TYR A 721 33.62 30.30 3.64
CA TYR A 721 32.49 29.64 2.95
C TYR A 721 31.32 30.60 2.66
N GLY A 722 31.50 31.91 2.93
CA GLY A 722 30.44 32.92 2.80
C GLY A 722 29.31 32.77 3.82
N GLN A 723 29.58 32.13 4.95
CA GLN A 723 28.65 31.86 6.02
C GLN A 723 28.98 32.64 7.29
N LYS A 724 28.08 32.64 8.26
CA LYS A 724 28.20 33.38 9.53
C LYS A 724 28.01 32.41 10.71
N PRO A 725 28.48 32.78 11.93
CA PRO A 725 28.11 32.08 13.14
C PRO A 725 26.57 31.94 13.28
N GLY A 726 26.11 30.75 13.74
CA GLY A 726 24.71 30.40 13.82
C GLY A 726 24.13 29.71 12.57
N GLU A 727 24.84 29.77 11.43
CA GLU A 727 24.41 29.04 10.22
C GLU A 727 24.89 27.56 10.25
N VAL A 728 24.19 26.72 9.47
CA VAL A 728 24.52 25.28 9.39
C VAL A 728 25.90 25.10 8.73
N LYS A 729 26.80 24.42 9.44
CA LYS A 729 28.12 24.01 8.97
C LYS A 729 28.01 22.75 8.15
N VAL A 730 28.35 22.81 6.87
CA VAL A 730 28.36 21.71 5.91
C VAL A 730 29.79 21.23 5.68
N ALA A 731 29.98 19.91 5.49
CA ALA A 731 31.29 19.37 5.16
C ALA A 731 31.71 19.77 3.73
N ASP A 732 32.89 20.37 3.61
CA ASP A 732 33.63 20.54 2.36
C ASP A 732 34.33 19.22 2.05
N LEU A 733 33.78 18.42 1.13
CA LEU A 733 34.23 17.05 0.87
C LEU A 733 35.40 16.98 -0.09
N ASP A 734 35.53 17.94 -1.01
CA ASP A 734 36.66 18.01 -1.95
C ASP A 734 37.79 18.96 -1.50
N GLY A 735 37.59 19.70 -0.39
CA GLY A 735 38.60 20.58 0.23
C GLY A 735 38.89 21.82 -0.56
N ASN A 736 37.99 22.29 -1.41
CA ASN A 736 38.20 23.42 -2.31
C ASN A 736 37.90 24.80 -1.66
N GLY A 737 37.41 24.82 -0.42
CA GLY A 737 37.06 26.03 0.33
C GLY A 737 35.74 26.66 -0.09
N LYS A 738 34.85 25.91 -0.77
CA LYS A 738 33.53 26.34 -1.19
C LYS A 738 32.56 25.19 -0.97
N ILE A 739 31.29 25.49 -0.65
CA ILE A 739 30.24 24.50 -0.63
C ILE A 739 29.47 24.53 -1.94
N ASP A 740 29.63 23.50 -2.75
CA ASP A 740 28.98 23.39 -4.06
C ASP A 740 28.44 21.97 -4.32
N GLY A 741 28.05 21.67 -5.57
CA GLY A 741 27.47 20.39 -5.94
C GLY A 741 28.36 19.17 -5.66
N ASN A 742 29.70 19.36 -5.58
CA ASN A 742 30.66 18.29 -5.32
C ASN A 742 30.73 17.87 -3.87
N ASP A 743 30.18 18.70 -2.95
CA ASP A 743 30.12 18.42 -1.51
C ASP A 743 28.88 17.60 -1.10
N ARG A 744 28.08 17.18 -2.07
CA ARG A 744 26.96 16.29 -1.81
C ARG A 744 27.45 14.85 -1.72
N THR A 745 26.86 14.13 -0.79
CA THR A 745 27.13 12.70 -0.58
C THR A 745 25.85 11.94 -0.24
N ILE A 746 25.93 10.61 -0.30
CA ILE A 746 24.83 9.76 0.13
C ILE A 746 24.82 9.72 1.65
N LEU A 747 23.76 10.29 2.24
CA LEU A 747 23.54 10.33 3.69
C LEU A 747 22.95 9.03 4.23
N GLY A 748 22.28 8.28 3.39
CA GLY A 748 21.62 7.02 3.72
C GLY A 748 20.42 6.76 2.85
N THR A 749 19.55 5.86 3.27
CA THR A 749 18.36 5.46 2.49
C THR A 749 17.11 5.37 3.36
N THR A 750 15.94 5.47 2.75
CA THR A 750 14.64 5.20 3.42
C THR A 750 14.41 3.70 3.62
N ARG A 751 15.33 2.83 3.21
CA ARG A 751 15.21 1.38 3.36
C ARG A 751 15.77 0.96 4.71
N PRO A 752 15.01 0.19 5.52
CA PRO A 752 15.53 -0.31 6.79
C PRO A 752 16.58 -1.39 6.54
N ASP A 753 17.55 -1.47 7.44
CA ASP A 753 18.53 -2.56 7.45
C ASP A 753 17.88 -3.88 7.81
N TRP A 754 16.88 -3.85 8.71
CA TRP A 754 16.07 -4.99 9.09
C TRP A 754 14.72 -4.56 9.66
N VAL A 755 13.76 -5.47 9.62
CA VAL A 755 12.42 -5.31 10.16
C VAL A 755 12.12 -6.47 11.09
N GLY A 756 11.49 -6.19 12.23
CA GLY A 756 11.11 -7.18 13.22
C GLY A 756 9.66 -7.06 13.64
N GLY A 757 9.05 -8.22 13.94
CA GLY A 757 7.72 -8.31 14.50
C GLY A 757 7.69 -9.28 15.69
N LEU A 758 6.95 -8.94 16.71
CA LEU A 758 6.65 -9.78 17.86
C LEU A 758 5.17 -9.74 18.12
N GLN A 759 4.55 -10.92 18.20
CA GLN A 759 3.17 -11.08 18.62
C GLN A 759 3.12 -12.00 19.83
N ILE A 760 2.42 -11.58 20.86
CA ILE A 760 2.17 -12.38 22.08
C ILE A 760 0.66 -12.51 22.22
N ASN A 761 0.19 -13.76 22.32
CA ASN A 761 -1.22 -14.08 22.58
C ASN A 761 -1.29 -14.90 23.87
N ALA A 762 -2.01 -14.42 24.86
CA ALA A 762 -2.23 -15.11 26.12
C ALA A 762 -3.73 -15.31 26.34
N GLU A 763 -4.14 -16.52 26.60
CA GLU A 763 -5.52 -16.87 26.90
C GLU A 763 -5.58 -17.50 28.29
N TRP A 764 -6.38 -16.95 29.17
CA TRP A 764 -6.63 -17.48 30.50
C TRP A 764 -8.12 -17.64 30.74
N LYS A 765 -8.59 -18.89 30.68
CA LYS A 765 -10.01 -19.22 30.73
C LYS A 765 -10.81 -18.52 29.64
N ASN A 766 -11.59 -17.47 30.03
CA ASN A 766 -12.44 -16.70 29.12
C ASN A 766 -11.86 -15.29 28.83
N ILE A 767 -10.61 -15.05 29.18
CA ILE A 767 -9.93 -13.76 28.97
C ILE A 767 -8.78 -14.01 28.00
N ASP A 768 -8.74 -13.23 26.93
CA ASP A 768 -7.65 -13.21 25.97
C ASP A 768 -6.94 -11.85 25.97
N PHE A 769 -5.66 -11.90 25.76
CA PHE A 769 -4.78 -10.72 25.66
C PHE A 769 -3.83 -10.89 24.48
N SER A 770 -3.75 -9.87 23.64
CA SER A 770 -2.89 -9.88 22.47
C SER A 770 -2.07 -8.58 22.39
N VAL A 771 -0.77 -8.72 22.09
CA VAL A 771 0.14 -7.61 21.82
C VAL A 771 0.88 -7.88 20.53
N ASP A 772 0.81 -6.92 19.60
CA ASP A 772 1.59 -6.92 18.36
C ASP A 772 2.57 -5.74 18.40
N VAL A 773 3.86 -6.03 18.22
CA VAL A 773 4.94 -5.06 18.13
C VAL A 773 5.59 -5.18 16.76
N TYR A 774 5.78 -4.07 16.09
CA TYR A 774 6.44 -3.97 14.80
C TYR A 774 7.48 -2.84 14.81
N GLY A 775 8.66 -3.09 14.23
CA GLY A 775 9.72 -2.10 14.16
C GLY A 775 10.54 -2.20 12.87
N GLU A 776 10.91 -1.04 12.35
CA GLU A 776 11.86 -0.86 11.25
C GLU A 776 13.10 -0.15 11.77
N PHE A 777 14.30 -0.67 11.44
CA PHE A 777 15.56 -0.17 12.00
C PHE A 777 16.54 0.17 10.88
N GLY A 778 17.28 1.29 11.05
CA GLY A 778 18.35 1.71 10.13
C GLY A 778 17.89 2.53 8.93
N SER A 779 16.59 2.85 8.82
CA SER A 779 16.09 3.75 7.78
C SER A 779 16.27 5.23 8.14
N LEU A 780 16.55 6.07 7.14
CA LEU A 780 16.43 7.51 7.28
C LEU A 780 15.00 7.95 6.95
N ALA A 781 14.46 8.81 7.78
CA ALA A 781 13.23 9.54 7.48
C ALA A 781 13.57 10.98 7.11
N HIS A 782 12.92 11.50 6.05
CA HIS A 782 12.97 12.91 5.73
C HIS A 782 11.94 13.65 6.57
N ASP A 783 12.41 14.53 7.46
CA ASP A 783 11.54 15.46 8.15
C ASP A 783 11.34 16.71 7.28
N GLY A 784 10.35 16.66 6.40
CA GLY A 784 9.98 17.78 5.53
C GLY A 784 9.44 18.99 6.30
N ARG A 785 9.05 18.80 7.56
CA ARG A 785 8.51 19.88 8.40
C ARG A 785 9.61 20.78 8.91
N SER A 786 10.70 20.19 9.40
CA SER A 786 11.82 20.96 9.91
C SER A 786 12.58 21.72 8.82
N THR A 787 12.61 21.22 7.58
CA THR A 787 13.41 21.81 6.50
C THR A 787 12.72 22.92 5.72
N SER A 788 11.40 22.87 5.50
CA SER A 788 10.68 23.88 4.74
C SER A 788 10.25 25.08 5.58
N GLU A 789 10.08 24.88 6.87
CA GLU A 789 9.44 25.86 7.75
C GLU A 789 10.44 26.67 8.57
N TRP A 790 11.67 26.14 8.78
CA TRP A 790 12.72 26.83 9.53
C TRP A 790 13.57 27.77 8.69
N ALA A 791 13.73 27.48 7.40
CA ALA A 791 14.69 28.21 6.55
C ALA A 791 14.24 29.61 6.12
N ASN A 792 12.93 29.96 6.19
CA ASN A 792 12.41 31.21 5.62
C ASN A 792 11.52 32.05 6.54
N GLN A 793 11.45 31.78 7.85
CA GLN A 793 10.34 32.28 8.64
C GLN A 793 10.72 33.08 9.88
N LEU A 794 11.93 33.57 9.95
CA LEU A 794 12.30 34.58 10.93
C LEU A 794 11.34 35.78 10.83
N GLY A 795 10.44 35.89 11.82
CA GLY A 795 9.61 37.05 12.03
C GLY A 795 8.15 36.97 11.57
N ARG A 796 7.60 35.85 11.09
CA ARG A 796 6.18 35.82 10.63
C ARG A 796 5.30 34.75 11.21
N TRP A 797 5.87 33.63 11.73
CA TRP A 797 5.07 32.43 11.98
C TRP A 797 5.35 31.82 13.35
N ASN A 798 4.36 31.20 13.97
CA ASN A 798 4.55 30.33 15.09
C ASN A 798 5.27 29.04 14.65
N THR A 799 5.92 28.36 15.56
CA THR A 799 6.62 27.10 15.31
C THR A 799 6.60 26.24 16.57
N TYR A 800 7.18 25.03 16.48
CA TYR A 800 7.35 24.17 17.62
C TYR A 800 8.25 24.81 18.68
N LYS A 801 8.02 24.44 19.95
CA LYS A 801 8.96 24.73 21.02
C LYS A 801 10.32 24.12 20.70
N ILE A 802 11.35 24.91 20.81
CA ILE A 802 12.71 24.50 20.63
C ILE A 802 13.37 24.57 22.01
N ASP A 803 13.89 23.44 22.47
CA ASP A 803 14.81 23.41 23.61
C ASP A 803 16.19 23.93 23.12
N TYR A 804 16.60 25.06 23.64
CA TYR A 804 17.91 25.66 23.34
C TYR A 804 19.01 25.01 24.15
#